data_4ef6cf9a21cfb5354b67186d644bc5a8
#
_entry.id   4ef6cf9a21cfb5354b67186d644bc5a8
#
_cell.length_a   1.000
_cell.length_b   1.000
_cell.length_c   1.000
_cell.angle_alpha   90.00
_cell.angle_beta   90.00
_cell.angle_gamma   90.00
#
_symmetry.space_group_name_H-M   'P 1'
#
loop_
_entity.id
_entity.type
_entity.pdbx_description
1 polymer ?
#
loop_
_entity_poly.entity_id
_entity_poly.type
_entity_poly.pdbx_seq_one_letter_code
_entity_poly.pdbx_strand_id
1 'polypeptide(L)'
;MAAVVKYRGDVKDVHVITDRSSSDASPPDAERLRLAQADAGEQDWRAWGPYLSERAWGTVREDYSEHGTAWDYFPHDHARSRAYRWNEDGMAGVCDERQTFAFALALWNGKDPILKERMFGLGGDGGNHGEDAKEYWWYEDSTPTHSWMRWRYHYPQAAFPYDELVAVNALRGRDDTEYELVDTGIFDDDRYWAVTVDYAKASPTDLCMVVTVANRGDQAATVHVLPTLWFRNTWSWGLPGGDRIPRLTGQGTRLVGEHRVLGQLLLEGDGGPVPLLCDNDTNAERLWGLPGRSPYPKDGINDHVVNGAATVNPAREGTKGALHYVLDVPAGGQRQIRLRLTRTASPPAAAPPPPADLSDGFEAVVWARRAEANRFFAAVIPPAATPDEALVARQAIAGLMWGKQFYHFDVKRWLEGDPGSTPPPAGRRHGRNSAWWHMTSFDVISMPDPWEYPWYAAWDLAFHCVSIARVDPGFAKEQILLLLREWYLHPNGQIPAYEWAFGDVNPPVHAWAALKVFEIDGGRDYEFLARVMHKLLLNFTWWVNRKDTGGNNVFEGGFLGLDNVGPFDRSAALPVAGVLEQSDGTGWMGMYALNLLDMAIVLAEHDRTWVDTATKFFEHFAYIAAAAYEQGLWDDEDAFFYDVLRLADGTKVPLKVRSVVGLLPLAATTRLTARTLHHLPELGARLRWFLTNRPEYAQVIGTRRLGPDGRQQRLLSMVGPEQVVRLLARMLDPDEFLSDFGLRTLSRAHLDKPFSVTLGGQEFSVGYEPAESTSGLFGGNSNWRGPIWMPTNFLLISALRDYAAFFGDDLQVEYPTRSGVKHTLDEIADDLSARLISLFTQDDWGRRPIYGAAQMFQTHPDWRDLIAFPEYFHGDNGAGLGAWHQTGWTALVADLILTLRR
;
A
#
# COMPACT_ATOMS: atom_id res chain seq x y z
N MET A 1 16.67 -27.27 0.19
CA MET A 1 15.71 -27.81 1.17
C MET A 1 16.14 -27.35 2.56
N ALA A 2 15.77 -26.17 2.96
CA ALA A 2 15.77 -25.79 4.36
C ALA A 2 14.34 -25.97 4.85
N ALA A 3 14.14 -26.94 5.72
CA ALA A 3 12.87 -27.15 6.38
C ALA A 3 12.63 -25.99 7.33
N VAL A 4 11.68 -25.12 7.01
CA VAL A 4 11.15 -24.16 7.97
C VAL A 4 10.32 -24.94 8.97
N VAL A 5 10.92 -25.19 10.14
CA VAL A 5 10.22 -25.75 11.29
C VAL A 5 9.30 -24.66 11.84
N LYS A 6 8.00 -24.79 11.58
CA LYS A 6 6.97 -24.05 12.33
C LYS A 6 7.01 -24.56 13.78
N TYR A 7 7.49 -23.75 14.69
CA TYR A 7 7.35 -24.02 16.13
C TYR A 7 5.87 -23.90 16.48
N ARG A 8 5.19 -25.05 16.61
CA ARG A 8 3.91 -25.13 17.31
C ARG A 8 4.22 -25.32 18.79
N GLY A 9 4.06 -24.26 19.56
CA GLY A 9 3.98 -24.39 20.99
C GLY A 9 2.58 -24.87 21.38
N ASP A 10 2.51 -26.02 22.05
CA ASP A 10 1.29 -26.51 22.66
C ASP A 10 0.82 -25.54 23.76
N VAL A 11 -0.24 -24.82 23.50
CA VAL A 11 -0.99 -24.14 24.58
C VAL A 11 -2.17 -25.02 24.94
N LYS A 12 -2.07 -25.68 26.07
CA LYS A 12 -3.19 -26.37 26.74
C LYS A 12 -3.94 -25.37 27.61
N ASP A 13 -5.28 -25.42 27.45
CA ASP A 13 -6.29 -24.99 28.39
C ASP A 13 -6.40 -23.48 28.70
N VAL A 14 -7.17 -22.77 27.88
CA VAL A 14 -7.89 -21.57 28.30
C VAL A 14 -9.38 -21.91 28.39
N HIS A 15 -9.89 -22.01 29.62
CA HIS A 15 -11.31 -22.09 29.90
C HIS A 15 -12.01 -20.79 29.44
N VAL A 16 -12.83 -20.91 28.42
CA VAL A 16 -13.80 -19.86 28.04
C VAL A 16 -14.92 -19.87 29.08
N ILE A 17 -14.99 -18.84 29.91
CA ILE A 17 -16.16 -18.57 30.74
C ILE A 17 -17.25 -17.99 29.83
N THR A 18 -18.19 -18.84 29.43
CA THR A 18 -19.44 -18.42 28.82
C THR A 18 -20.44 -18.15 29.94
N ASP A 19 -20.66 -16.89 30.24
CA ASP A 19 -21.87 -16.50 30.95
C ASP A 19 -22.40 -15.16 30.42
N ARG A 20 -23.36 -15.26 29.47
CA ARG A 20 -24.38 -14.24 29.21
C ARG A 20 -25.62 -14.91 28.57
N SER A 21 -26.56 -15.21 29.43
CA SER A 21 -27.94 -15.45 29.00
C SER A 21 -28.57 -14.12 28.56
N SER A 22 -28.71 -13.90 27.26
CA SER A 22 -29.69 -12.99 26.69
C SER A 22 -30.18 -13.56 25.36
N SER A 23 -31.47 -13.86 25.30
CA SER A 23 -32.21 -14.46 24.20
C SER A 23 -32.53 -13.45 23.09
N ASP A 24 -31.51 -12.74 22.55
CA ASP A 24 -31.60 -11.88 21.36
C ASP A 24 -30.25 -11.82 20.64
N ALA A 25 -29.65 -12.98 20.44
CA ALA A 25 -28.41 -13.04 19.67
C ALA A 25 -28.77 -13.09 18.19
N SER A 26 -28.56 -11.98 17.47
CA SER A 26 -28.41 -12.00 16.02
C SER A 26 -27.46 -13.13 15.62
N PRO A 27 -27.70 -13.85 14.50
CA PRO A 27 -26.79 -14.90 14.09
C PRO A 27 -25.37 -14.34 13.97
N PRO A 28 -24.33 -15.09 14.41
CA PRO A 28 -22.96 -14.62 14.39
C PRO A 28 -22.59 -14.15 12.98
N ASP A 29 -21.85 -13.03 12.88
CA ASP A 29 -21.33 -12.53 11.62
C ASP A 29 -20.42 -13.59 10.98
N ALA A 30 -20.87 -14.13 9.85
CA ALA A 30 -20.22 -15.26 9.19
C ALA A 30 -18.79 -14.94 8.76
N GLU A 31 -18.50 -13.67 8.39
CA GLU A 31 -17.16 -13.27 8.00
C GLU A 31 -16.23 -13.17 9.23
N ARG A 32 -16.71 -12.65 10.34
CA ARG A 32 -15.94 -12.65 11.61
C ARG A 32 -15.65 -14.07 12.11
N LEU A 33 -16.59 -15.01 11.89
CA LEU A 33 -16.36 -16.42 12.21
C LEU A 33 -15.24 -17.01 11.34
N ARG A 34 -15.21 -16.70 10.02
CA ARG A 34 -14.14 -17.17 9.13
C ARG A 34 -12.78 -16.57 9.51
N LEU A 35 -12.74 -15.30 9.89
CA LEU A 35 -11.53 -14.68 10.42
C LEU A 35 -11.03 -15.42 11.66
N ALA A 36 -11.90 -15.66 12.63
CA ALA A 36 -11.55 -16.39 13.85
C ALA A 36 -11.05 -17.82 13.55
N GLN A 37 -11.66 -18.52 12.61
CA GLN A 37 -11.23 -19.85 12.16
C GLN A 37 -9.85 -19.80 11.48
N ALA A 38 -9.60 -18.76 10.67
CA ALA A 38 -8.33 -18.58 10.00
C ALA A 38 -7.22 -18.24 11.01
N ASP A 39 -7.48 -17.34 11.95
CA ASP A 39 -6.53 -16.91 12.99
C ASP A 39 -6.21 -18.05 13.96
N ALA A 40 -7.20 -18.90 14.29
CA ALA A 40 -7.00 -20.09 15.10
C ALA A 40 -6.33 -21.25 14.34
N GLY A 41 -6.16 -21.15 13.03
CA GLY A 41 -5.65 -22.22 12.19
C GLY A 41 -6.60 -23.45 12.05
N GLU A 42 -7.87 -23.25 12.33
CA GLU A 42 -8.91 -24.28 12.23
C GLU A 42 -9.34 -24.52 10.77
N GLN A 43 -9.53 -23.44 10.02
CA GLN A 43 -9.81 -23.45 8.58
C GLN A 43 -9.03 -22.31 7.90
N ASP A 44 -8.27 -22.65 6.89
CA ASP A 44 -7.43 -21.69 6.18
C ASP A 44 -8.22 -20.92 5.12
N TRP A 45 -9.12 -20.02 5.56
CA TRP A 45 -9.92 -19.20 4.67
C TRP A 45 -9.09 -18.22 3.83
N ARG A 46 -7.83 -17.96 4.20
CA ARG A 46 -6.88 -17.13 3.44
C ARG A 46 -6.00 -17.93 2.47
N ALA A 47 -6.17 -19.28 2.38
CA ALA A 47 -5.37 -20.16 1.51
C ALA A 47 -5.34 -19.71 0.04
N TRP A 48 -6.47 -19.21 -0.47
CA TRP A 48 -6.61 -18.60 -1.78
C TRP A 48 -7.07 -17.17 -1.64
N GLY A 49 -6.50 -16.25 -2.43
CA GLY A 49 -6.85 -14.85 -2.39
C GLY A 49 -6.32 -14.11 -3.62
N PRO A 50 -6.53 -12.80 -3.70
CA PRO A 50 -6.09 -11.97 -4.81
C PRO A 50 -4.57 -11.65 -4.70
N TYR A 51 -3.77 -12.69 -4.44
CA TYR A 51 -2.32 -12.54 -4.19
C TYR A 51 -1.51 -12.45 -5.48
N LEU A 52 -2.18 -12.26 -6.61
CA LEU A 52 -1.61 -12.10 -7.93
C LEU A 52 -1.47 -10.61 -8.26
N SER A 53 -0.30 -10.20 -8.69
CA SER A 53 0.00 -8.84 -9.09
C SER A 53 -0.76 -8.46 -10.38
N GLU A 54 -1.16 -7.20 -10.52
CA GLU A 54 -1.66 -6.69 -11.79
C GLU A 54 -0.50 -6.43 -12.77
N ARG A 55 0.73 -6.29 -12.28
CA ARG A 55 1.95 -6.13 -13.06
C ARG A 55 3.13 -6.89 -12.49
N ALA A 56 3.88 -7.60 -13.36
CA ALA A 56 5.21 -8.14 -13.07
C ALA A 56 6.28 -7.67 -14.07
N TRP A 57 5.90 -7.33 -15.30
CA TRP A 57 6.79 -6.73 -16.29
C TRP A 57 7.25 -5.33 -15.85
N GLY A 58 8.44 -4.90 -16.26
CA GLY A 58 8.99 -3.58 -15.91
C GLY A 58 9.26 -3.37 -14.41
N THR A 59 9.21 -4.42 -13.58
CA THR A 59 9.48 -4.33 -12.15
C THR A 59 10.95 -4.54 -11.82
N VAL A 60 11.39 -3.95 -10.72
CA VAL A 60 12.81 -3.97 -10.31
C VAL A 60 13.33 -5.36 -9.97
N ARG A 61 12.48 -6.30 -9.57
CA ARG A 61 12.87 -7.70 -9.33
C ARG A 61 13.16 -8.45 -10.62
N GLU A 62 12.39 -8.20 -11.67
CA GLU A 62 12.57 -8.82 -12.99
C GLU A 62 13.65 -8.12 -13.84
N ASP A 63 14.25 -7.04 -13.33
CA ASP A 63 15.33 -6.31 -14.00
C ASP A 63 16.70 -6.90 -13.67
N TYR A 64 17.39 -7.43 -14.68
CA TYR A 64 18.77 -7.93 -14.63
C TYR A 64 19.74 -7.07 -15.45
N SER A 65 19.36 -5.81 -15.76
CA SER A 65 20.22 -4.85 -16.46
C SER A 65 21.40 -4.42 -15.60
N GLU A 66 22.39 -3.80 -16.23
CA GLU A 66 23.57 -3.27 -15.54
C GLU A 66 23.26 -2.01 -14.73
N HIS A 67 22.34 -1.18 -15.25
CA HIS A 67 22.11 0.18 -14.75
C HIS A 67 20.77 0.39 -14.05
N GLY A 68 19.96 -0.67 -13.92
CA GLY A 68 18.64 -0.58 -13.27
C GLY A 68 17.58 0.07 -14.17
N THR A 69 17.51 -0.34 -15.43
CA THR A 69 16.51 0.13 -16.41
C THR A 69 15.37 -0.88 -16.56
N ALA A 70 14.57 -1.03 -15.51
CA ALA A 70 13.57 -2.11 -15.43
C ALA A 70 12.55 -2.10 -16.58
N TRP A 71 12.09 -0.93 -16.99
CA TRP A 71 11.15 -0.76 -18.09
C TRP A 71 11.72 -1.19 -19.44
N ASP A 72 12.95 -0.83 -19.75
CA ASP A 72 13.62 -1.21 -20.99
C ASP A 72 14.04 -2.67 -21.01
N TYR A 73 14.49 -3.17 -19.85
CA TYR A 73 14.94 -4.56 -19.74
C TYR A 73 13.80 -5.57 -19.90
N PHE A 74 12.62 -5.24 -19.34
CA PHE A 74 11.44 -6.10 -19.40
C PHE A 74 10.20 -5.31 -19.83
N PRO A 75 10.11 -4.89 -21.10
CA PRO A 75 8.98 -4.11 -21.59
C PRO A 75 7.70 -4.93 -21.70
N HIS A 76 6.56 -4.25 -21.80
CA HIS A 76 5.24 -4.86 -21.96
C HIS A 76 5.17 -5.87 -23.11
N ASP A 77 5.87 -5.62 -24.24
CA ASP A 77 5.91 -6.54 -25.38
C ASP A 77 6.49 -7.93 -25.03
N HIS A 78 7.41 -7.98 -24.04
CA HIS A 78 7.98 -9.25 -23.57
C HIS A 78 7.05 -10.03 -22.62
N ALA A 79 6.11 -9.35 -21.97
CA ALA A 79 5.31 -9.92 -20.88
C ALA A 79 4.49 -11.16 -21.29
N ARG A 80 3.94 -11.16 -22.52
CA ARG A 80 3.18 -12.31 -23.05
C ARG A 80 4.05 -13.52 -23.34
N SER A 81 5.36 -13.32 -23.60
CA SER A 81 6.28 -14.36 -24.08
C SER A 81 7.28 -14.85 -23.04
N ARG A 82 7.49 -14.08 -21.98
CA ARG A 82 8.49 -14.38 -20.94
C ARG A 82 7.81 -14.91 -19.68
N ALA A 83 8.19 -16.09 -19.22
CA ALA A 83 7.80 -16.59 -17.91
C ALA A 83 8.52 -15.78 -16.83
N TYR A 84 7.77 -15.29 -15.84
CA TYR A 84 8.32 -14.48 -14.76
C TYR A 84 9.03 -15.35 -13.71
N ARG A 85 9.95 -14.71 -12.99
CA ARG A 85 10.74 -15.38 -11.95
C ARG A 85 10.14 -15.20 -10.56
N TRP A 86 9.82 -13.95 -10.23
CA TRP A 86 9.58 -13.58 -8.83
C TRP A 86 8.12 -13.60 -8.45
N ASN A 87 7.24 -13.23 -9.35
CA ASN A 87 5.79 -13.34 -9.18
C ASN A 87 5.11 -13.46 -10.55
N GLU A 88 3.87 -13.86 -10.57
CA GLU A 88 3.00 -13.86 -11.77
C GLU A 88 2.14 -12.61 -11.78
N ASP A 89 1.57 -12.25 -12.94
CA ASP A 89 0.60 -11.18 -13.11
C ASP A 89 -0.64 -11.63 -13.89
N GLY A 90 -1.74 -10.89 -13.72
CA GLY A 90 -2.96 -11.14 -14.47
C GLY A 90 -4.17 -10.39 -13.93
N MET A 91 -5.13 -10.10 -14.82
CA MET A 91 -6.33 -9.34 -14.51
C MET A 91 -7.30 -10.12 -13.62
N ALA A 92 -7.88 -9.47 -12.61
CA ALA A 92 -8.77 -10.09 -11.63
C ALA A 92 -8.18 -11.37 -11.02
N GLY A 93 -6.90 -11.35 -10.72
CA GLY A 93 -6.10 -12.54 -10.41
C GLY A 93 -6.40 -13.15 -9.04
N VAL A 94 -6.35 -14.48 -8.97
CA VAL A 94 -6.43 -15.25 -7.72
C VAL A 94 -5.36 -16.34 -7.72
N CYS A 95 -4.70 -16.56 -6.58
CA CYS A 95 -3.75 -17.65 -6.41
C CYS A 95 -3.73 -18.17 -4.97
N ASP A 96 -2.93 -19.20 -4.70
CA ASP A 96 -2.62 -19.59 -3.33
C ASP A 96 -1.53 -18.67 -2.71
N GLU A 97 -1.39 -18.69 -1.39
CA GLU A 97 -0.43 -17.88 -0.62
C GLU A 97 1.04 -18.03 -1.04
N ARG A 98 1.35 -19.00 -1.88
CA ARG A 98 2.70 -19.29 -2.42
C ARG A 98 2.79 -19.10 -3.92
N GLN A 99 1.70 -18.66 -4.52
CA GLN A 99 1.59 -18.55 -5.97
C GLN A 99 2.04 -19.82 -6.72
N THR A 100 1.67 -20.98 -6.18
CA THR A 100 1.97 -22.28 -6.79
C THR A 100 1.15 -22.48 -8.07
N PHE A 101 -0.11 -22.00 -8.05
CA PHE A 101 -0.95 -21.81 -9.22
C PHE A 101 -1.40 -20.36 -9.31
N ALA A 102 -1.82 -19.95 -10.47
CA ALA A 102 -2.47 -18.67 -10.71
C ALA A 102 -3.69 -18.87 -11.61
N PHE A 103 -4.72 -18.09 -11.32
CA PHE A 103 -5.93 -17.92 -12.14
C PHE A 103 -6.11 -16.44 -12.44
N ALA A 104 -6.38 -16.09 -13.71
CA ALA A 104 -6.72 -14.74 -14.11
C ALA A 104 -7.63 -14.75 -15.35
N LEU A 105 -8.21 -13.58 -15.64
CA LEU A 105 -9.02 -13.38 -16.83
C LEU A 105 -8.16 -12.82 -17.97
N ALA A 106 -8.38 -13.33 -19.19
CA ALA A 106 -7.88 -12.67 -20.39
C ALA A 106 -9.04 -12.34 -21.32
N LEU A 107 -8.91 -11.27 -22.11
CA LEU A 107 -9.95 -10.75 -22.99
C LEU A 107 -9.38 -10.44 -24.39
N TRP A 108 -10.24 -10.51 -25.42
CA TRP A 108 -9.89 -10.03 -26.74
C TRP A 108 -11.13 -9.50 -27.46
N ASN A 109 -11.04 -8.30 -27.96
CA ASN A 109 -12.15 -7.62 -28.64
C ASN A 109 -12.20 -7.88 -30.17
N GLY A 110 -11.35 -8.78 -30.69
CA GLY A 110 -11.25 -9.08 -32.12
C GLY A 110 -10.49 -8.03 -32.92
N LYS A 111 -9.93 -7.02 -32.32
CA LYS A 111 -9.23 -5.90 -32.98
C LYS A 111 -7.85 -5.59 -32.36
N ASP A 112 -7.64 -5.91 -31.09
CA ASP A 112 -6.36 -5.68 -30.45
C ASP A 112 -5.27 -6.51 -31.10
N PRO A 113 -4.04 -5.99 -31.20
CA PRO A 113 -2.90 -6.71 -31.74
C PRO A 113 -2.43 -7.84 -30.84
N ILE A 114 -2.83 -7.84 -29.57
CA ILE A 114 -2.47 -8.83 -28.55
C ILE A 114 -3.68 -9.21 -27.69
N LEU A 115 -3.63 -10.39 -27.09
CA LEU A 115 -4.58 -10.81 -26.07
C LEU A 115 -4.36 -9.96 -24.79
N LYS A 116 -5.43 -9.39 -24.28
CA LYS A 116 -5.42 -8.61 -23.03
C LYS A 116 -5.38 -9.57 -21.84
N GLU A 117 -4.18 -9.88 -21.38
CA GLU A 117 -3.91 -10.74 -20.20
C GLU A 117 -3.51 -9.95 -18.96
N ARG A 118 -3.08 -8.71 -19.13
CA ARG A 118 -2.57 -7.79 -18.10
C ARG A 118 -2.79 -6.34 -18.48
N MET A 119 -2.72 -5.46 -17.50
CA MET A 119 -2.91 -4.03 -17.69
C MET A 119 -1.68 -3.37 -18.30
N PHE A 120 -1.94 -2.42 -19.19
CA PHE A 120 -0.92 -1.61 -19.85
C PHE A 120 -0.74 -0.28 -19.13
N GLY A 121 0.46 0.23 -19.16
CA GLY A 121 0.81 1.56 -18.71
C GLY A 121 2.18 1.97 -19.21
N LEU A 122 2.66 3.13 -18.79
CA LEU A 122 3.87 3.76 -19.23
C LEU A 122 4.81 4.05 -18.05
N GLY A 123 6.08 4.19 -18.36
CA GLY A 123 7.13 4.58 -17.44
C GLY A 123 8.46 4.74 -18.18
N GLY A 124 9.50 5.21 -17.51
CA GLY A 124 10.78 5.53 -18.14
C GLY A 124 10.61 6.59 -19.22
N ASP A 125 11.25 6.37 -20.37
CA ASP A 125 11.22 7.31 -21.52
C ASP A 125 9.84 7.35 -22.23
N GLY A 126 8.92 6.44 -21.92
CA GLY A 126 7.57 6.39 -22.50
C GLY A 126 6.54 7.23 -21.76
N GLY A 127 6.82 7.61 -20.51
CA GLY A 127 5.97 8.48 -19.68
C GLY A 127 6.60 9.85 -19.43
N ASN A 128 5.80 10.88 -19.19
CA ASN A 128 6.30 12.21 -18.87
C ASN A 128 6.36 12.52 -17.36
N HIS A 129 5.66 11.78 -16.52
CA HIS A 129 5.63 11.99 -15.06
C HIS A 129 6.06 10.76 -14.24
N GLY A 130 6.45 9.65 -14.83
CA GLY A 130 6.87 8.44 -14.15
C GLY A 130 6.05 7.23 -14.54
N GLU A 131 5.79 6.33 -13.57
CA GLU A 131 5.02 5.13 -13.80
C GLU A 131 3.52 5.41 -13.71
N ASP A 132 2.76 5.06 -14.76
CA ASP A 132 1.33 5.30 -14.79
C ASP A 132 0.58 4.25 -15.61
N ALA A 133 -0.51 3.72 -15.05
CA ALA A 133 -1.39 2.77 -15.69
C ALA A 133 -2.35 3.47 -16.65
N LYS A 134 -2.36 3.05 -17.91
CA LYS A 134 -3.20 3.66 -18.97
C LYS A 134 -4.48 2.86 -19.22
N GLU A 135 -5.05 2.24 -18.19
CA GLU A 135 -6.28 1.46 -18.24
C GLU A 135 -7.13 1.68 -17.00
N TYR A 136 -8.44 1.31 -17.03
CA TYR A 136 -9.36 1.60 -15.94
C TYR A 136 -10.02 0.35 -15.40
N TRP A 137 -9.64 -0.04 -14.17
CA TRP A 137 -10.25 -1.12 -13.41
C TRP A 137 -10.47 -0.68 -11.97
N TRP A 138 -11.33 -1.40 -11.26
CA TRP A 138 -11.69 -1.07 -9.87
C TRP A 138 -11.87 -2.31 -9.03
N TYR A 139 -11.57 -2.17 -7.77
CA TYR A 139 -11.83 -3.16 -6.72
C TYR A 139 -13.09 -2.75 -5.96
N GLU A 140 -14.27 -3.17 -6.46
CA GLU A 140 -15.55 -2.72 -5.91
C GLU A 140 -15.85 -3.31 -4.54
N ASP A 141 -15.38 -4.54 -4.26
CA ASP A 141 -15.69 -5.24 -3.02
C ASP A 141 -14.68 -6.34 -2.70
N SER A 142 -14.36 -6.51 -1.41
CA SER A 142 -13.66 -7.68 -0.89
C SER A 142 -13.84 -7.82 0.61
N THR A 143 -14.21 -9.01 1.07
CA THR A 143 -14.14 -9.34 2.50
C THR A 143 -12.72 -9.73 2.91
N PRO A 144 -12.35 -9.60 4.21
CA PRO A 144 -10.99 -9.89 4.68
C PRO A 144 -10.49 -11.31 4.42
N THR A 145 -11.38 -12.30 4.44
CA THR A 145 -11.03 -13.70 4.12
C THR A 145 -11.12 -14.01 2.63
N HIS A 146 -11.43 -13.00 1.80
CA HIS A 146 -11.68 -13.17 0.36
C HIS A 146 -12.81 -14.17 0.08
N SER A 147 -13.75 -14.32 1.02
CA SER A 147 -14.93 -15.18 0.85
C SER A 147 -15.89 -14.60 -0.17
N TRP A 148 -15.88 -13.31 -0.34
CA TRP A 148 -16.54 -12.53 -1.39
C TRP A 148 -15.59 -11.47 -1.92
N MET A 149 -15.50 -11.33 -3.27
CA MET A 149 -14.74 -10.26 -3.92
C MET A 149 -15.46 -9.85 -5.21
N ARG A 150 -15.29 -8.58 -5.61
CA ARG A 150 -15.77 -8.03 -6.88
C ARG A 150 -14.74 -7.13 -7.50
N TRP A 151 -14.45 -7.38 -8.78
CA TRP A 151 -13.54 -6.64 -9.63
C TRP A 151 -14.26 -6.16 -10.88
N ARG A 152 -13.90 -4.99 -11.42
CA ARG A 152 -14.45 -4.41 -12.64
C ARG A 152 -13.36 -3.85 -13.54
N TYR A 153 -13.58 -3.96 -14.85
CA TYR A 153 -12.73 -3.38 -15.89
C TYR A 153 -13.58 -2.85 -17.04
N HIS A 154 -13.21 -1.68 -17.58
CA HIS A 154 -13.82 -1.12 -18.78
C HIS A 154 -12.91 -1.34 -19.98
N TYR A 155 -13.24 -2.33 -20.79
CA TYR A 155 -12.45 -2.77 -21.94
C TYR A 155 -12.99 -2.17 -23.23
N PRO A 156 -12.19 -1.38 -24.00
CA PRO A 156 -12.65 -0.78 -25.26
C PRO A 156 -13.04 -1.82 -26.32
N GLN A 157 -14.01 -1.47 -27.17
CA GLN A 157 -14.41 -2.29 -28.33
C GLN A 157 -13.58 -1.98 -29.59
N ALA A 158 -12.79 -0.89 -29.60
CA ALA A 158 -11.82 -0.57 -30.62
C ALA A 158 -10.47 -1.22 -30.36
N ALA A 159 -9.54 -1.22 -31.30
CA ALA A 159 -8.17 -1.61 -31.08
C ALA A 159 -7.54 -0.72 -30.00
N PHE A 160 -6.89 -1.31 -29.02
CA PHE A 160 -6.26 -0.56 -27.94
C PHE A 160 -5.11 0.30 -28.49
N PRO A 161 -5.02 1.60 -28.14
CA PRO A 161 -4.13 2.55 -28.80
C PRO A 161 -2.72 2.57 -28.17
N TYR A 162 -2.05 1.42 -28.08
CA TYR A 162 -0.72 1.29 -27.46
C TYR A 162 0.30 2.29 -28.01
N ASP A 163 0.43 2.33 -29.33
CA ASP A 163 1.44 3.17 -29.98
C ASP A 163 1.14 4.66 -29.83
N GLU A 164 -0.14 5.05 -29.83
CA GLU A 164 -0.58 6.44 -29.64
C GLU A 164 -0.26 6.93 -28.23
N LEU A 165 -0.61 6.13 -27.22
CA LEU A 165 -0.31 6.44 -25.80
C LEU A 165 1.20 6.65 -25.58
N VAL A 166 2.03 5.75 -26.12
CA VAL A 166 3.49 5.88 -26.04
C VAL A 166 3.97 7.14 -26.77
N ALA A 167 3.53 7.33 -28.02
CA ALA A 167 4.06 8.41 -28.86
C ALA A 167 3.68 9.80 -28.34
N VAL A 168 2.44 9.97 -27.84
CA VAL A 168 1.98 11.27 -27.34
C VAL A 168 2.63 11.60 -25.99
N ASN A 169 2.70 10.65 -25.03
CA ASN A 169 3.34 10.91 -23.74
C ASN A 169 4.85 11.15 -23.88
N ALA A 170 5.55 10.43 -24.76
CA ALA A 170 6.97 10.64 -25.00
C ALA A 170 7.32 12.02 -25.62
N LEU A 171 6.33 12.72 -26.21
CA LEU A 171 6.49 14.08 -26.72
C LEU A 171 6.16 15.15 -25.68
N ARG A 172 5.52 14.79 -24.58
CA ARG A 172 5.13 15.71 -23.51
C ARG A 172 6.29 15.97 -22.55
N GLY A 173 6.38 17.21 -22.08
CA GLY A 173 7.32 17.60 -21.02
C GLY A 173 6.69 17.46 -19.63
N ARG A 174 7.47 17.75 -18.61
CA ARG A 174 7.00 17.71 -17.21
C ARG A 174 5.99 18.82 -16.85
N ASP A 175 5.90 19.86 -17.68
CA ASP A 175 4.90 20.92 -17.53
C ASP A 175 3.55 20.58 -18.20
N ASP A 176 3.51 19.50 -18.98
CA ASP A 176 2.31 19.03 -19.66
C ASP A 176 1.61 17.97 -18.80
N THR A 177 0.28 17.96 -18.81
CA THR A 177 -0.50 16.88 -18.22
C THR A 177 -0.24 15.56 -18.95
N GLU A 178 -0.44 14.43 -18.29
CA GLU A 178 -0.39 13.12 -18.93
C GLU A 178 -1.48 12.97 -19.99
N TYR A 179 -1.21 12.14 -21.02
CA TYR A 179 -2.18 11.77 -22.04
C TYR A 179 -2.80 10.43 -21.66
N GLU A 180 -4.06 10.49 -21.27
CA GLU A 180 -4.79 9.38 -20.74
C GLU A 180 -5.55 8.58 -21.82
N LEU A 181 -5.91 7.33 -21.48
CA LEU A 181 -6.72 6.51 -22.39
C LEU A 181 -8.06 7.16 -22.75
N VAL A 182 -8.69 7.90 -21.84
CA VAL A 182 -9.92 8.66 -22.12
C VAL A 182 -9.70 9.79 -23.13
N ASP A 183 -8.49 10.37 -23.18
CA ASP A 183 -8.17 11.46 -24.09
C ASP A 183 -8.07 11.00 -25.56
N THR A 184 -7.90 9.70 -25.79
CA THR A 184 -7.90 9.11 -27.13
C THR A 184 -9.29 9.07 -27.78
N GLY A 185 -10.36 9.33 -27.01
CA GLY A 185 -11.74 9.19 -27.46
C GLY A 185 -12.20 7.74 -27.64
N ILE A 186 -11.42 6.75 -27.17
CA ILE A 186 -11.73 5.33 -27.38
C ILE A 186 -13.01 4.87 -26.69
N PHE A 187 -13.47 5.62 -25.66
CA PHE A 187 -14.72 5.38 -24.95
C PHE A 187 -15.90 6.20 -25.49
N ASP A 188 -15.70 7.03 -26.52
CA ASP A 188 -16.77 7.81 -27.13
C ASP A 188 -17.89 6.89 -27.65
N ASP A 189 -19.13 7.37 -27.58
CA ASP A 189 -20.33 6.61 -27.92
C ASP A 189 -20.53 5.34 -27.08
N ASP A 190 -19.97 5.26 -25.87
CA ASP A 190 -20.06 4.12 -24.94
C ASP A 190 -19.61 2.78 -25.53
N ARG A 191 -18.73 2.79 -26.54
CA ARG A 191 -18.25 1.57 -27.21
C ARG A 191 -17.19 0.83 -26.40
N TYR A 192 -17.61 0.27 -25.27
CA TYR A 192 -16.77 -0.54 -24.39
C TYR A 192 -17.56 -1.70 -23.75
N TRP A 193 -16.81 -2.60 -23.18
CA TRP A 193 -17.29 -3.70 -22.36
C TRP A 193 -17.12 -3.34 -20.88
N ALA A 194 -18.22 -3.32 -20.10
CA ALA A 194 -18.13 -3.34 -18.65
C ALA A 194 -18.02 -4.80 -18.20
N VAL A 195 -16.81 -5.22 -17.86
CA VAL A 195 -16.50 -6.58 -17.40
C VAL A 195 -16.48 -6.60 -15.88
N THR A 196 -17.30 -7.46 -15.26
CA THR A 196 -17.35 -7.65 -13.81
C THR A 196 -17.02 -9.10 -13.50
N VAL A 197 -16.15 -9.31 -12.49
CA VAL A 197 -15.85 -10.65 -11.97
C VAL A 197 -16.23 -10.72 -10.50
N ASP A 198 -17.18 -11.58 -10.18
CA ASP A 198 -17.60 -11.89 -8.81
C ASP A 198 -16.98 -13.20 -8.37
N TYR A 199 -16.38 -13.21 -7.19
CA TYR A 199 -15.82 -14.39 -6.55
C TYR A 199 -16.55 -14.71 -5.25
N ALA A 200 -16.90 -15.99 -5.07
CA ALA A 200 -17.57 -16.47 -3.87
C ALA A 200 -17.00 -17.82 -3.42
N LYS A 201 -16.39 -17.90 -2.24
CA LYS A 201 -15.85 -19.14 -1.70
C LYS A 201 -16.96 -20.03 -1.14
N ALA A 202 -17.12 -21.24 -1.65
CA ALA A 202 -17.90 -22.29 -1.00
C ALA A 202 -17.16 -22.88 0.21
N SER A 203 -15.81 -22.99 0.09
CA SER A 203 -14.88 -23.39 1.16
C SER A 203 -13.51 -22.74 0.91
N PRO A 204 -12.51 -22.88 1.79
CA PRO A 204 -11.17 -22.30 1.61
C PRO A 204 -10.52 -22.54 0.24
N THR A 205 -10.79 -23.68 -0.39
CA THR A 205 -10.21 -24.11 -1.68
C THR A 205 -11.27 -24.52 -2.70
N ASP A 206 -12.45 -23.89 -2.63
CA ASP A 206 -13.56 -24.06 -3.56
C ASP A 206 -14.17 -22.71 -3.87
N LEU A 207 -13.94 -22.20 -5.09
CA LEU A 207 -14.23 -20.86 -5.52
C LEU A 207 -15.21 -20.87 -6.69
N CYS A 208 -16.40 -20.28 -6.48
CA CYS A 208 -17.37 -19.95 -7.51
C CYS A 208 -17.05 -18.58 -8.10
N MET A 209 -17.11 -18.43 -9.43
CA MET A 209 -16.81 -17.21 -10.15
C MET A 209 -17.89 -16.91 -11.18
N VAL A 210 -18.35 -15.66 -11.23
CA VAL A 210 -19.28 -15.17 -12.24
C VAL A 210 -18.61 -14.06 -13.03
N VAL A 211 -18.34 -14.30 -14.32
CA VAL A 211 -17.85 -13.26 -15.22
C VAL A 211 -19.06 -12.70 -15.99
N THR A 212 -19.33 -11.42 -15.80
CA THR A 212 -20.39 -10.69 -16.51
C THR A 212 -19.75 -9.73 -17.50
N VAL A 213 -20.10 -9.84 -18.77
CA VAL A 213 -19.68 -8.92 -19.83
C VAL A 213 -20.91 -8.17 -20.34
N ALA A 214 -20.96 -6.86 -20.08
CA ALA A 214 -22.03 -5.98 -20.52
C ALA A 214 -21.53 -5.10 -21.69
N ASN A 215 -22.24 -5.14 -22.80
CA ASN A 215 -22.01 -4.29 -23.94
C ASN A 215 -22.68 -2.93 -23.72
N ARG A 216 -21.90 -1.87 -23.62
CA ARG A 216 -22.41 -0.50 -23.42
C ARG A 216 -22.72 0.19 -24.74
N GLY A 217 -22.13 -0.28 -25.85
CA GLY A 217 -22.35 0.27 -27.17
C GLY A 217 -23.76 0.01 -27.70
N ASP A 218 -24.12 0.77 -28.73
CA ASP A 218 -25.41 0.75 -29.41
C ASP A 218 -25.54 -0.34 -30.51
N GLN A 219 -24.47 -1.14 -30.69
CA GLN A 219 -24.41 -2.24 -31.66
C GLN A 219 -24.06 -3.56 -30.96
N ALA A 220 -24.54 -4.67 -31.50
CA ALA A 220 -24.08 -5.99 -31.06
C ALA A 220 -22.60 -6.16 -31.41
N ALA A 221 -21.84 -6.74 -30.50
CA ALA A 221 -20.41 -6.95 -30.70
C ALA A 221 -19.97 -8.29 -30.10
N THR A 222 -18.89 -8.84 -30.65
CA THR A 222 -18.28 -10.09 -30.18
C THR A 222 -17.10 -9.80 -29.29
N VAL A 223 -16.98 -10.56 -28.20
CA VAL A 223 -15.81 -10.52 -27.31
C VAL A 223 -15.36 -11.95 -26.99
N HIS A 224 -14.07 -12.16 -26.94
CA HIS A 224 -13.47 -13.40 -26.47
C HIS A 224 -13.15 -13.25 -24.98
N VAL A 225 -13.52 -14.25 -24.20
CA VAL A 225 -13.29 -14.31 -22.75
C VAL A 225 -12.54 -15.60 -22.44
N LEU A 226 -11.39 -15.48 -21.79
CA LEU A 226 -10.47 -16.59 -21.55
C LEU A 226 -10.11 -16.67 -20.06
N PRO A 227 -10.94 -17.28 -19.20
CA PRO A 227 -10.51 -17.68 -17.86
C PRO A 227 -9.32 -18.62 -17.96
N THR A 228 -8.18 -18.22 -17.43
CA THR A 228 -6.88 -18.88 -17.61
C THR A 228 -6.36 -19.39 -16.27
N LEU A 229 -5.94 -20.64 -16.24
CA LEU A 229 -5.29 -21.32 -15.11
C LEU A 229 -3.88 -21.75 -15.51
N TRP A 230 -2.90 -21.48 -14.66
CA TRP A 230 -1.53 -21.95 -14.91
C TRP A 230 -0.77 -22.21 -13.61
N PHE A 231 0.34 -22.91 -13.74
CA PHE A 231 1.29 -23.13 -12.67
C PHE A 231 2.48 -22.17 -12.81
N ARG A 232 2.90 -21.56 -11.70
CA ARG A 232 4.10 -20.73 -11.66
C ARG A 232 5.32 -21.56 -12.07
N ASN A 233 6.13 -21.03 -12.98
CA ASN A 233 7.29 -21.73 -13.50
C ASN A 233 8.45 -21.72 -12.49
N THR A 234 8.54 -22.75 -11.65
CA THR A 234 9.67 -22.99 -10.75
C THR A 234 10.64 -24.05 -11.28
N TRP A 235 10.22 -24.86 -12.27
CA TRP A 235 11.03 -25.93 -12.85
C TRP A 235 12.19 -25.42 -13.70
N SER A 236 12.13 -24.18 -14.22
CA SER A 236 13.22 -23.56 -14.97
C SER A 236 14.33 -22.98 -14.08
N TRP A 237 14.15 -22.96 -12.75
CA TRP A 237 15.08 -22.30 -11.83
C TRP A 237 16.41 -23.04 -11.61
N GLY A 238 16.54 -24.27 -12.10
CA GLY A 238 17.76 -25.05 -11.96
C GLY A 238 18.05 -25.49 -10.52
N LEU A 239 17.02 -25.67 -9.70
CA LEU A 239 17.19 -26.13 -8.32
C LEU A 239 17.72 -27.57 -8.26
N PRO A 240 18.64 -27.92 -7.31
CA PRO A 240 19.07 -29.26 -7.08
C PRO A 240 17.88 -30.20 -6.77
N GLY A 241 17.76 -31.28 -7.53
CA GLY A 241 16.67 -32.23 -7.38
C GLY A 241 15.45 -31.98 -8.28
N GLY A 242 15.43 -30.87 -9.03
CA GLY A 242 14.42 -30.48 -10.02
C GLY A 242 13.00 -30.50 -9.48
N ASP A 243 12.22 -29.49 -9.73
CA ASP A 243 10.77 -29.59 -9.51
C ASP A 243 10.16 -30.46 -10.62
N ARG A 244 9.32 -31.40 -10.24
CA ARG A 244 8.53 -32.13 -11.22
C ARG A 244 7.60 -31.13 -11.89
N ILE A 245 7.67 -31.02 -13.22
CA ILE A 245 6.81 -30.17 -14.03
C ILE A 245 5.36 -30.58 -13.76
N PRO A 246 4.50 -29.65 -13.30
CA PRO A 246 3.08 -29.93 -13.12
C PRO A 246 2.39 -30.10 -14.48
N ARG A 247 1.18 -30.65 -14.49
CA ARG A 247 0.45 -30.91 -15.74
C ARG A 247 -0.96 -30.36 -15.67
N LEU A 248 -1.36 -29.67 -16.75
CA LEU A 248 -2.74 -29.31 -17.04
C LEU A 248 -3.22 -30.13 -18.24
N THR A 249 -4.48 -30.58 -18.21
CA THR A 249 -5.14 -31.25 -19.33
C THR A 249 -6.52 -30.62 -19.57
N GLY A 250 -6.88 -30.44 -20.85
CA GLY A 250 -8.18 -29.94 -21.28
C GLY A 250 -9.15 -31.10 -21.59
N GLN A 251 -10.29 -31.15 -20.91
CA GLN A 251 -11.30 -32.22 -21.06
C GLN A 251 -12.72 -31.64 -21.15
N GLY A 252 -13.31 -31.60 -22.34
CA GLY A 252 -14.64 -31.01 -22.53
C GLY A 252 -14.64 -29.53 -22.18
N THR A 253 -15.36 -29.13 -21.16
CA THR A 253 -15.52 -27.75 -20.65
C THR A 253 -14.61 -27.46 -19.43
N ARG A 254 -13.57 -28.24 -19.21
CA ARG A 254 -12.78 -28.18 -17.98
C ARG A 254 -11.28 -28.25 -18.23
N LEU A 255 -10.52 -27.70 -17.28
CA LEU A 255 -9.08 -27.88 -17.11
C LEU A 255 -8.83 -28.67 -15.83
N VAL A 256 -8.04 -29.73 -15.93
CA VAL A 256 -7.62 -30.58 -14.81
C VAL A 256 -6.12 -30.40 -14.60
N GLY A 257 -5.74 -29.86 -13.44
CA GLY A 257 -4.38 -29.60 -13.02
C GLY A 257 -3.88 -30.68 -12.04
N GLU A 258 -2.66 -31.14 -12.23
CA GLU A 258 -1.98 -32.04 -11.31
C GLU A 258 -0.67 -31.42 -10.82
N HIS A 259 -0.57 -31.21 -9.52
CA HIS A 259 0.62 -30.67 -8.89
C HIS A 259 1.01 -31.47 -7.64
N ARG A 260 2.32 -31.65 -7.45
CA ARG A 260 2.85 -32.49 -6.36
C ARG A 260 2.42 -32.06 -4.95
N VAL A 261 2.30 -30.74 -4.72
CA VAL A 261 1.96 -30.17 -3.40
C VAL A 261 0.47 -29.87 -3.29
N LEU A 262 -0.13 -29.33 -4.37
CA LEU A 262 -1.54 -28.95 -4.36
C LEU A 262 -2.50 -30.15 -4.51
N GLY A 263 -2.02 -31.27 -5.05
CA GLY A 263 -2.88 -32.38 -5.48
C GLY A 263 -3.54 -32.06 -6.82
N GLN A 264 -4.83 -32.23 -6.93
CA GLN A 264 -5.57 -31.98 -8.16
C GLN A 264 -6.38 -30.68 -8.08
N LEU A 265 -6.26 -29.84 -9.10
CA LEU A 265 -7.07 -28.66 -9.35
C LEU A 265 -8.05 -28.95 -10.49
N LEU A 266 -9.28 -28.46 -10.35
CA LEU A 266 -10.32 -28.53 -11.39
C LEU A 266 -10.88 -27.14 -11.62
N LEU A 267 -10.73 -26.60 -12.82
CA LEU A 267 -11.47 -25.44 -13.30
C LEU A 267 -12.51 -25.91 -14.31
N GLU A 268 -13.78 -25.70 -14.03
CA GLU A 268 -14.90 -26.03 -14.92
C GLU A 268 -15.75 -24.79 -15.22
N GLY A 269 -16.23 -24.69 -16.46
CA GLY A 269 -17.10 -23.60 -16.90
C GLY A 269 -18.34 -24.07 -17.63
N ASP A 270 -19.43 -23.32 -17.51
CA ASP A 270 -20.66 -23.53 -18.28
C ASP A 270 -20.52 -22.98 -19.73
N GLY A 271 -21.57 -23.06 -20.51
CA GLY A 271 -21.64 -22.43 -21.83
C GLY A 271 -20.79 -23.06 -22.94
N GLY A 272 -20.09 -24.16 -22.68
CA GLY A 272 -19.37 -24.96 -23.69
C GLY A 272 -18.07 -24.33 -24.21
N PRO A 273 -17.16 -23.85 -23.36
CA PRO A 273 -15.87 -23.28 -23.79
C PRO A 273 -14.95 -24.33 -24.44
N VAL A 274 -14.01 -23.85 -25.25
CA VAL A 274 -12.97 -24.69 -25.87
C VAL A 274 -11.69 -24.56 -25.04
N PRO A 275 -11.14 -25.65 -24.46
CA PRO A 275 -9.84 -25.63 -23.79
C PRO A 275 -8.68 -25.38 -24.77
N LEU A 276 -7.88 -24.35 -24.50
CA LEU A 276 -6.62 -24.05 -25.20
C LEU A 276 -5.47 -24.22 -24.21
N LEU A 277 -4.41 -24.96 -24.58
CA LEU A 277 -3.30 -25.24 -23.68
C LEU A 277 -1.95 -24.93 -24.33
N CYS A 278 -1.06 -24.40 -23.53
CA CYS A 278 0.35 -24.17 -23.82
C CYS A 278 1.18 -24.35 -22.52
N ASP A 279 2.45 -24.03 -22.56
CA ASP A 279 3.32 -24.09 -21.37
C ASP A 279 3.62 -22.67 -20.84
N ASN A 280 3.65 -22.50 -19.53
CA ASN A 280 4.18 -21.30 -18.89
C ASN A 280 5.73 -21.35 -18.93
N ASP A 281 6.25 -21.40 -20.15
CA ASP A 281 7.69 -21.37 -20.47
C ASP A 281 7.99 -20.21 -21.40
N THR A 282 9.16 -19.60 -21.21
CA THR A 282 9.60 -18.46 -22.00
C THR A 282 9.78 -18.84 -23.47
N ASN A 283 9.22 -18.05 -24.39
CA ASN A 283 9.50 -18.14 -25.81
C ASN A 283 10.87 -17.51 -26.13
N ALA A 284 11.93 -18.25 -25.85
CA ALA A 284 13.32 -17.78 -26.05
C ALA A 284 13.65 -17.56 -27.52
N GLU A 285 12.99 -18.27 -28.46
CA GLU A 285 13.19 -18.08 -29.90
C GLU A 285 12.68 -16.69 -30.32
N ARG A 286 11.50 -16.31 -29.89
CA ARG A 286 10.92 -14.99 -30.19
C ARG A 286 11.72 -13.85 -29.56
N LEU A 287 12.11 -14.00 -28.30
CA LEU A 287 12.75 -12.92 -27.52
C LEU A 287 14.22 -12.75 -27.86
N TRP A 288 14.95 -13.85 -28.10
CA TRP A 288 16.41 -13.82 -28.18
C TRP A 288 17.01 -14.66 -29.32
N GLY A 289 16.20 -15.29 -30.17
CA GLY A 289 16.67 -16.18 -31.21
C GLY A 289 17.34 -17.45 -30.68
N LEU A 290 17.02 -17.84 -29.43
CA LEU A 290 17.57 -19.04 -28.78
C LEU A 290 16.55 -20.18 -28.83
N PRO A 291 16.99 -21.47 -28.82
CA PRO A 291 16.07 -22.60 -28.77
C PRO A 291 15.16 -22.54 -27.54
N GLY A 292 13.85 -22.62 -27.75
CA GLY A 292 12.87 -22.74 -26.67
C GLY A 292 12.87 -24.12 -26.00
N ARG A 293 12.34 -24.19 -24.76
CA ARG A 293 12.16 -25.45 -24.03
C ARG A 293 10.90 -26.21 -24.45
N SER A 294 9.84 -25.46 -24.81
CA SER A 294 8.55 -25.98 -25.22
C SER A 294 8.25 -25.61 -26.67
N PRO A 295 7.62 -26.49 -27.45
CA PRO A 295 7.06 -26.14 -28.76
C PRO A 295 5.80 -25.26 -28.66
N TYR A 296 5.22 -25.12 -27.48
CA TYR A 296 4.03 -24.33 -27.19
C TYR A 296 4.28 -23.39 -26.01
N PRO A 297 5.12 -22.34 -26.17
CA PRO A 297 5.51 -21.44 -25.08
C PRO A 297 4.37 -20.55 -24.59
N LYS A 298 4.65 -19.69 -23.59
CA LYS A 298 3.69 -18.89 -22.84
C LYS A 298 2.72 -18.07 -23.72
N ASP A 299 3.19 -17.55 -24.83
CA ASP A 299 2.42 -16.77 -25.81
C ASP A 299 1.60 -17.60 -26.81
N GLY A 300 1.63 -18.92 -26.70
CA GLY A 300 0.94 -19.81 -27.64
C GLY A 300 -0.56 -19.59 -27.72
N ILE A 301 -1.23 -19.29 -26.58
CA ILE A 301 -2.67 -18.97 -26.57
C ILE A 301 -2.93 -17.60 -27.22
N ASN A 302 -2.08 -16.59 -26.97
CA ASN A 302 -2.16 -15.28 -27.61
C ASN A 302 -2.12 -15.43 -29.14
N ASP A 303 -1.10 -16.08 -29.67
CA ASP A 303 -0.89 -16.20 -31.11
C ASP A 303 -1.97 -17.04 -31.79
N HIS A 304 -2.51 -18.04 -31.09
CA HIS A 304 -3.63 -18.82 -31.58
C HIS A 304 -4.93 -18.00 -31.67
N VAL A 305 -5.27 -17.26 -30.63
CA VAL A 305 -6.54 -16.49 -30.57
C VAL A 305 -6.50 -15.30 -31.51
N VAL A 306 -5.40 -14.54 -31.52
CA VAL A 306 -5.27 -13.30 -32.29
C VAL A 306 -4.98 -13.57 -33.76
N ASN A 307 -4.11 -14.55 -34.05
CA ASN A 307 -3.58 -14.78 -35.40
C ASN A 307 -4.03 -16.10 -36.04
N GLY A 308 -4.77 -16.95 -35.31
CA GLY A 308 -5.13 -18.29 -35.81
C GLY A 308 -3.93 -19.26 -35.92
N ALA A 309 -2.81 -18.98 -35.26
CA ALA A 309 -1.60 -19.75 -35.36
C ALA A 309 -1.74 -21.13 -34.68
N ALA A 310 -0.98 -22.13 -35.16
CA ALA A 310 -0.96 -23.49 -34.59
C ALA A 310 0.00 -23.59 -33.40
N THR A 311 -0.16 -22.71 -32.44
CA THR A 311 0.75 -22.50 -31.29
C THR A 311 0.19 -23.02 -29.97
N VAL A 312 -1.01 -23.61 -29.95
CA VAL A 312 -1.55 -24.35 -28.82
C VAL A 312 -1.36 -25.84 -29.02
N ASN A 313 -1.16 -26.57 -27.92
CA ASN A 313 -0.90 -28.01 -27.95
C ASN A 313 -2.15 -28.80 -28.39
N PRO A 314 -2.13 -29.48 -29.55
CA PRO A 314 -3.27 -30.26 -30.05
C PRO A 314 -3.62 -31.45 -29.14
N ALA A 315 -2.69 -31.94 -28.32
CA ALA A 315 -2.94 -32.98 -27.31
C ALA A 315 -3.73 -32.43 -26.09
N ARG A 316 -3.96 -31.13 -26.03
CA ARG A 316 -4.61 -30.45 -24.92
C ARG A 316 -3.93 -30.70 -23.58
N GLU A 317 -2.62 -30.58 -23.57
CA GLU A 317 -1.76 -30.75 -22.40
C GLU A 317 -0.76 -29.58 -22.32
N GLY A 318 -0.38 -29.19 -21.09
CA GLY A 318 0.61 -28.14 -20.85
C GLY A 318 0.68 -27.75 -19.38
N THR A 319 1.23 -26.58 -19.10
CA THR A 319 1.31 -25.99 -17.74
C THR A 319 0.51 -24.69 -17.62
N LYS A 320 -0.03 -24.17 -18.75
CA LYS A 320 -0.94 -23.02 -18.84
C LYS A 320 -2.13 -23.41 -19.74
N GLY A 321 -3.36 -23.10 -19.30
CA GLY A 321 -4.56 -23.43 -20.06
C GLY A 321 -5.66 -22.40 -19.86
N ALA A 322 -6.41 -22.10 -20.92
CA ALA A 322 -7.55 -21.20 -20.92
C ALA A 322 -8.82 -21.94 -21.37
N LEU A 323 -9.96 -21.55 -20.79
CA LEU A 323 -11.29 -21.89 -21.30
C LEU A 323 -11.73 -20.76 -22.23
N HIS A 324 -11.71 -21.00 -23.52
CA HIS A 324 -11.99 -19.97 -24.54
C HIS A 324 -13.47 -19.90 -24.88
N TYR A 325 -14.07 -18.76 -24.56
CA TYR A 325 -15.44 -18.37 -24.93
C TYR A 325 -15.41 -17.34 -26.05
N VAL A 326 -16.36 -17.44 -26.98
CA VAL A 326 -16.66 -16.42 -27.96
C VAL A 326 -18.11 -16.01 -27.76
N LEU A 327 -18.32 -14.76 -27.31
CA LEU A 327 -19.61 -14.26 -26.88
C LEU A 327 -20.12 -13.16 -27.80
N ASP A 328 -21.26 -13.39 -28.44
CA ASP A 328 -22.01 -12.32 -29.11
C ASP A 328 -22.93 -11.67 -28.10
N VAL A 329 -22.69 -10.36 -27.82
CA VAL A 329 -23.46 -9.61 -26.84
C VAL A 329 -24.28 -8.52 -27.57
N PRO A 330 -25.62 -8.55 -27.45
CA PRO A 330 -26.47 -7.53 -28.06
C PRO A 330 -26.14 -6.12 -27.58
N ALA A 331 -26.51 -5.10 -28.36
CA ALA A 331 -26.45 -3.71 -27.93
C ALA A 331 -27.15 -3.50 -26.57
N GLY A 332 -26.46 -2.87 -25.61
CA GLY A 332 -26.98 -2.65 -24.26
C GLY A 332 -27.26 -3.94 -23.46
N GLY A 333 -26.92 -5.12 -24.00
CA GLY A 333 -27.14 -6.42 -23.37
C GLY A 333 -25.94 -6.91 -22.58
N GLN A 334 -26.08 -8.07 -21.95
CA GLN A 334 -25.00 -8.73 -21.21
C GLN A 334 -25.00 -10.25 -21.43
N ARG A 335 -23.84 -10.86 -21.15
CA ARG A 335 -23.65 -12.31 -21.04
C ARG A 335 -22.95 -12.64 -19.75
N GLN A 336 -23.26 -13.80 -19.19
CA GLN A 336 -22.60 -14.32 -17.98
C GLN A 336 -22.00 -15.69 -18.26
N ILE A 337 -20.86 -15.92 -17.65
CA ILE A 337 -20.15 -17.22 -17.59
C ILE A 337 -20.02 -17.58 -16.13
N ARG A 338 -20.33 -18.83 -15.78
CA ARG A 338 -20.11 -19.41 -14.46
C ARG A 338 -18.92 -20.33 -14.51
N LEU A 339 -18.03 -20.17 -13.54
CA LEU A 339 -16.82 -20.96 -13.39
C LEU A 339 -16.69 -21.44 -11.94
N ARG A 340 -16.13 -22.63 -11.75
CA ARG A 340 -15.81 -23.13 -10.41
C ARG A 340 -14.41 -23.72 -10.41
N LEU A 341 -13.57 -23.23 -9.49
CA LEU A 341 -12.22 -23.72 -9.25
C LEU A 341 -12.19 -24.45 -7.91
N THR A 342 -11.82 -25.73 -7.95
CA THR A 342 -11.77 -26.59 -6.76
C THR A 342 -10.43 -27.31 -6.64
N ARG A 343 -10.05 -27.62 -5.40
CA ARG A 343 -8.87 -28.42 -5.08
C ARG A 343 -9.28 -29.71 -4.37
N THR A 344 -8.69 -30.83 -4.81
CA THR A 344 -8.84 -32.14 -4.16
C THR A 344 -7.48 -32.59 -3.61
N ALA A 345 -7.38 -32.82 -2.32
CA ALA A 345 -6.11 -33.17 -1.65
C ALA A 345 -5.64 -34.63 -1.88
N SER A 346 -6.46 -35.48 -2.50
CA SER A 346 -6.13 -36.89 -2.72
C SER A 346 -5.21 -37.08 -3.92
N PRO A 347 -4.31 -38.07 -3.89
CA PRO A 347 -3.56 -38.43 -5.08
C PRO A 347 -4.53 -38.70 -6.24
N PRO A 348 -4.10 -38.49 -7.50
CA PRO A 348 -4.98 -38.62 -8.66
C PRO A 348 -5.70 -39.97 -8.61
N ALA A 349 -7.02 -39.93 -8.42
CA ALA A 349 -7.86 -41.07 -8.54
C ALA A 349 -7.80 -41.56 -9.99
N ALA A 350 -7.85 -42.84 -10.22
CA ALA A 350 -7.85 -43.42 -11.57
C ALA A 350 -9.05 -42.96 -12.42
N ALA A 351 -10.01 -42.23 -11.85
CA ALA A 351 -11.18 -41.64 -12.51
C ALA A 351 -11.10 -40.12 -12.50
N PRO A 352 -11.54 -39.41 -13.56
CA PRO A 352 -11.65 -37.96 -13.57
C PRO A 352 -12.60 -37.51 -12.46
N PRO A 353 -12.34 -36.30 -11.85
CA PRO A 353 -13.24 -35.76 -10.83
C PRO A 353 -14.67 -35.62 -11.39
N PRO A 354 -15.71 -35.71 -10.54
CA PRO A 354 -17.07 -35.49 -10.97
C PRO A 354 -17.24 -34.06 -11.48
N PRO A 355 -18.22 -33.76 -12.34
CA PRO A 355 -18.53 -32.41 -12.78
C PRO A 355 -18.79 -31.49 -11.58
N ALA A 356 -18.32 -30.24 -11.66
CA ALA A 356 -18.63 -29.24 -10.65
C ALA A 356 -20.14 -28.89 -10.73
N ASP A 357 -20.76 -28.61 -9.57
CA ASP A 357 -22.10 -28.05 -9.54
C ASP A 357 -22.06 -26.57 -9.96
N LEU A 358 -22.60 -26.27 -11.15
CA LEU A 358 -22.77 -24.93 -11.70
C LEU A 358 -24.25 -24.51 -11.75
N SER A 359 -25.12 -25.21 -11.02
CA SER A 359 -26.58 -25.02 -10.97
C SER A 359 -27.03 -24.24 -9.71
N ASP A 360 -28.16 -24.61 -9.13
CA ASP A 360 -28.76 -23.94 -7.98
C ASP A 360 -27.85 -23.87 -6.75
N GLY A 361 -27.02 -24.87 -6.52
CA GLY A 361 -26.02 -24.87 -5.44
C GLY A 361 -24.94 -23.80 -5.60
N PHE A 362 -24.52 -23.55 -6.84
CA PHE A 362 -23.57 -22.48 -7.19
C PHE A 362 -24.18 -21.10 -6.89
N GLU A 363 -25.39 -20.82 -7.40
CA GLU A 363 -26.08 -19.54 -7.18
C GLU A 363 -26.33 -19.29 -5.70
N ALA A 364 -26.66 -20.31 -4.92
CA ALA A 364 -26.83 -20.20 -3.48
C ALA A 364 -25.55 -19.74 -2.77
N VAL A 365 -24.38 -20.24 -3.18
CA VAL A 365 -23.07 -19.80 -2.64
C VAL A 365 -22.82 -18.34 -2.98
N VAL A 366 -22.96 -17.95 -4.24
CA VAL A 366 -22.74 -16.56 -4.69
C VAL A 366 -23.63 -15.59 -3.92
N TRP A 367 -24.92 -15.90 -3.84
CA TRP A 367 -25.87 -15.07 -3.11
C TRP A 367 -25.55 -14.99 -1.61
N ALA A 368 -25.23 -16.13 -0.98
CA ALA A 368 -24.90 -16.18 0.44
C ALA A 368 -23.67 -15.34 0.78
N ARG A 369 -22.57 -15.49 0.01
CA ARG A 369 -21.32 -14.74 0.25
C ARG A 369 -21.52 -13.23 0.10
N ARG A 370 -22.26 -12.80 -0.94
CA ARG A 370 -22.61 -11.39 -1.13
C ARG A 370 -23.46 -10.84 0.01
N ALA A 371 -24.47 -11.59 0.46
CA ALA A 371 -25.32 -11.19 1.57
C ALA A 371 -24.55 -11.11 2.90
N GLU A 372 -23.58 -12.02 3.13
CA GLU A 372 -22.72 -12.01 4.30
C GLU A 372 -21.76 -10.83 4.28
N ALA A 373 -21.14 -10.51 3.11
CA ALA A 373 -20.32 -9.32 2.93
C ALA A 373 -21.11 -8.04 3.24
N ASN A 374 -22.34 -7.92 2.75
CA ASN A 374 -23.20 -6.77 3.05
C ASN A 374 -23.48 -6.63 4.56
N ARG A 375 -23.72 -7.74 5.26
CA ARG A 375 -23.92 -7.70 6.73
C ARG A 375 -22.63 -7.33 7.47
N PHE A 376 -21.50 -7.85 7.03
CA PHE A 376 -20.19 -7.52 7.61
C PHE A 376 -19.91 -6.02 7.51
N PHE A 377 -20.01 -5.43 6.32
CA PHE A 377 -19.77 -4.00 6.14
C PHE A 377 -20.82 -3.12 6.83
N ALA A 378 -22.07 -3.55 6.90
CA ALA A 378 -23.09 -2.84 7.68
C ALA A 378 -22.81 -2.83 9.20
N ALA A 379 -22.00 -3.77 9.69
CA ALA A 379 -21.55 -3.79 11.08
C ALA A 379 -20.22 -3.03 11.31
N VAL A 380 -19.42 -2.82 10.26
CA VAL A 380 -18.14 -2.08 10.30
C VAL A 380 -18.37 -0.60 10.12
N ILE A 381 -19.19 -0.22 9.14
CA ILE A 381 -19.43 1.19 8.77
C ILE A 381 -20.49 1.77 9.71
N PRO A 382 -20.22 2.89 10.40
CA PRO A 382 -21.16 3.50 11.32
C PRO A 382 -22.47 3.92 10.62
N PRO A 383 -23.63 3.76 11.28
CA PRO A 383 -24.93 4.16 10.72
C PRO A 383 -25.05 5.68 10.42
N ALA A 384 -24.19 6.51 11.03
CA ALA A 384 -24.17 7.94 10.78
C ALA A 384 -23.43 8.32 9.51
N ALA A 385 -22.68 7.39 8.89
CA ALA A 385 -22.05 7.63 7.59
C ALA A 385 -23.13 7.76 6.50
N THR A 386 -22.97 8.73 5.60
CA THR A 386 -23.84 8.86 4.43
C THR A 386 -23.67 7.65 3.50
N PRO A 387 -24.66 7.38 2.61
CA PRO A 387 -24.50 6.30 1.62
C PRO A 387 -23.25 6.43 0.76
N ASP A 388 -22.85 7.66 0.44
CA ASP A 388 -21.67 7.94 -0.38
C ASP A 388 -20.37 7.69 0.42
N GLU A 389 -20.30 8.16 1.67
CA GLU A 389 -19.18 7.81 2.57
C GLU A 389 -19.06 6.30 2.80
N ALA A 390 -20.19 5.60 2.91
CA ALA A 390 -20.21 4.15 3.06
C ALA A 390 -19.67 3.45 1.80
N LEU A 391 -19.99 3.95 0.61
CA LEU A 391 -19.44 3.47 -0.66
C LEU A 391 -17.92 3.67 -0.71
N VAL A 392 -17.44 4.88 -0.40
CA VAL A 392 -16.00 5.21 -0.36
C VAL A 392 -15.27 4.30 0.63
N ALA A 393 -15.75 4.18 1.87
CA ALA A 393 -15.11 3.35 2.89
C ALA A 393 -15.04 1.87 2.47
N ARG A 394 -16.11 1.34 1.85
CA ARG A 394 -16.14 -0.06 1.38
C ARG A 394 -15.17 -0.31 0.25
N GLN A 395 -15.11 0.56 -0.75
CA GLN A 395 -14.17 0.41 -1.87
C GLN A 395 -12.72 0.64 -1.44
N ALA A 396 -12.44 1.58 -0.52
CA ALA A 396 -11.11 1.76 0.06
C ALA A 396 -10.61 0.50 0.78
N ILE A 397 -11.46 -0.14 1.59
CA ILE A 397 -11.14 -1.41 2.25
C ILE A 397 -10.98 -2.53 1.21
N ALA A 398 -11.86 -2.59 0.21
CA ALA A 398 -11.77 -3.58 -0.87
C ALA A 398 -10.42 -3.50 -1.57
N GLY A 399 -9.96 -2.31 -1.94
CA GLY A 399 -8.66 -2.12 -2.56
C GLY A 399 -7.49 -2.60 -1.72
N LEU A 400 -7.51 -2.34 -0.39
CA LEU A 400 -6.50 -2.91 0.53
C LEU A 400 -6.53 -4.44 0.56
N MET A 401 -7.70 -5.05 0.45
CA MET A 401 -7.81 -6.51 0.40
C MET A 401 -7.29 -7.07 -0.91
N TRP A 402 -7.55 -6.42 -2.04
CA TRP A 402 -7.00 -6.75 -3.36
C TRP A 402 -5.51 -6.43 -3.48
N GLY A 403 -5.01 -5.44 -2.73
CA GLY A 403 -3.60 -5.07 -2.66
C GLY A 403 -2.71 -6.05 -1.89
N LYS A 404 -3.27 -7.12 -1.30
CA LYS A 404 -2.49 -8.22 -0.71
C LYS A 404 -1.89 -9.06 -1.82
N GLN A 405 -0.57 -9.04 -1.97
CA GLN A 405 0.10 -9.75 -3.07
C GLN A 405 1.24 -10.64 -2.57
N PHE A 406 1.46 -11.72 -3.28
CA PHE A 406 2.59 -12.59 -3.03
C PHE A 406 3.90 -11.87 -3.36
N TYR A 407 4.83 -11.85 -2.42
CA TYR A 407 6.15 -11.26 -2.57
C TYR A 407 7.23 -12.31 -2.38
N HIS A 408 7.95 -12.61 -3.46
CA HIS A 408 9.12 -13.49 -3.43
C HIS A 408 10.32 -12.73 -3.94
N PHE A 409 11.40 -12.73 -3.15
CA PHE A 409 12.67 -12.17 -3.55
C PHE A 409 13.82 -12.88 -2.83
N ASP A 410 14.73 -13.50 -3.58
CA ASP A 410 15.97 -14.11 -3.10
C ASP A 410 17.12 -13.33 -3.73
N VAL A 411 17.73 -12.44 -2.96
CA VAL A 411 18.74 -11.48 -3.45
C VAL A 411 19.94 -12.19 -4.05
N LYS A 412 20.41 -13.28 -3.45
CA LYS A 412 21.53 -14.06 -4.01
C LYS A 412 21.23 -14.55 -5.41
N ARG A 413 20.05 -15.15 -5.62
CA ARG A 413 19.63 -15.66 -6.93
C ARG A 413 19.40 -14.55 -7.93
N TRP A 414 18.84 -13.43 -7.47
CA TRP A 414 18.65 -12.27 -8.31
C TRP A 414 19.98 -11.68 -8.79
N LEU A 415 21.01 -11.64 -7.95
CA LEU A 415 22.37 -11.21 -8.32
C LEU A 415 23.06 -12.23 -9.26
N GLU A 416 22.79 -13.53 -9.11
CA GLU A 416 23.32 -14.59 -9.96
C GLU A 416 22.60 -14.71 -11.31
N GLY A 417 21.38 -14.19 -11.42
CA GLY A 417 20.56 -14.18 -12.63
C GLY A 417 19.62 -15.36 -12.77
N ASP A 418 18.76 -15.29 -13.79
CA ASP A 418 17.82 -16.35 -14.15
C ASP A 418 18.48 -17.35 -15.11
N PRO A 419 18.53 -18.64 -14.79
CA PRO A 419 19.10 -19.66 -15.68
C PRO A 419 18.42 -19.77 -17.04
N GLY A 420 17.18 -19.30 -17.17
CA GLY A 420 16.41 -19.29 -18.42
C GLY A 420 16.60 -18.05 -19.29
N SER A 421 17.42 -17.10 -18.86
CA SER A 421 17.64 -15.79 -19.49
C SER A 421 19.11 -15.55 -19.82
N THR A 422 19.39 -14.38 -20.43
CA THR A 422 20.77 -13.88 -20.60
C THR A 422 21.43 -13.68 -19.23
N PRO A 423 22.69 -14.12 -19.01
CA PRO A 423 23.38 -13.87 -17.75
C PRO A 423 23.47 -12.38 -17.43
N PRO A 424 23.31 -11.97 -16.17
CA PRO A 424 23.48 -10.58 -15.77
C PRO A 424 24.90 -10.11 -16.00
N PRO A 425 25.10 -8.79 -16.26
CA PRO A 425 26.41 -8.19 -16.32
C PRO A 425 27.22 -8.42 -15.04
N ALA A 426 28.54 -8.54 -15.17
CA ALA A 426 29.43 -8.82 -14.03
C ALA A 426 29.37 -7.73 -12.94
N GLY A 427 29.14 -6.48 -13.33
CA GLY A 427 29.00 -5.35 -12.41
C GLY A 427 27.82 -5.45 -11.46
N ARG A 428 26.77 -6.18 -11.83
CA ARG A 428 25.59 -6.38 -11.01
C ARG A 428 25.88 -6.93 -9.61
N ARG A 429 26.90 -7.78 -9.45
CA ARG A 429 27.28 -8.34 -8.15
C ARG A 429 27.75 -7.31 -7.13
N HIS A 430 28.06 -6.10 -7.57
CA HIS A 430 28.53 -4.97 -6.76
C HIS A 430 27.54 -3.78 -6.83
N GLY A 431 26.43 -3.95 -7.50
CA GLY A 431 25.36 -2.96 -7.64
C GLY A 431 24.38 -2.96 -6.46
N ARG A 432 23.16 -2.49 -6.74
CA ARG A 432 22.07 -2.42 -5.73
C ARG A 432 21.87 -3.75 -5.04
N ASN A 433 21.50 -3.70 -3.77
CA ASN A 433 21.17 -4.83 -2.91
C ASN A 433 22.31 -5.83 -2.64
N SER A 434 23.50 -5.66 -3.23
CA SER A 434 24.64 -6.55 -3.03
C SER A 434 25.16 -6.58 -1.59
N ALA A 435 24.85 -5.59 -0.78
CA ALA A 435 25.26 -5.55 0.63
C ALA A 435 24.48 -6.52 1.53
N TRP A 436 23.37 -7.07 1.06
CA TRP A 436 22.52 -7.99 1.85
C TRP A 436 22.12 -9.26 1.11
N TRP A 437 23.08 -10.09 0.77
CA TRP A 437 22.92 -11.34 0.03
C TRP A 437 21.98 -12.37 0.68
N HIS A 438 21.75 -12.28 1.96
CA HIS A 438 20.95 -13.24 2.72
C HIS A 438 19.45 -12.90 2.78
N MET A 439 19.06 -11.76 2.22
CA MET A 439 17.65 -11.40 2.15
C MET A 439 16.91 -12.39 1.26
N THR A 440 15.91 -13.05 1.84
CA THR A 440 15.04 -14.00 1.15
C THR A 440 13.64 -13.91 1.73
N SER A 441 12.70 -13.41 0.96
CA SER A 441 11.29 -13.29 1.32
C SER A 441 10.43 -14.21 0.47
N PHE A 442 9.31 -14.64 1.03
CA PHE A 442 8.36 -15.54 0.40
C PHE A 442 7.02 -15.47 1.14
N ASP A 443 6.39 -14.30 1.09
CA ASP A 443 5.25 -13.95 1.94
C ASP A 443 4.17 -13.21 1.14
N VAL A 444 2.94 -13.16 1.66
CA VAL A 444 1.90 -12.26 1.18
C VAL A 444 2.02 -10.95 1.95
N ILE A 445 2.19 -9.84 1.25
CA ILE A 445 2.27 -8.51 1.84
C ILE A 445 1.24 -7.55 1.22
N SER A 446 0.88 -6.51 1.97
CA SER A 446 0.07 -5.41 1.45
C SER A 446 0.96 -4.48 0.65
N MET A 447 0.72 -4.37 -0.66
CA MET A 447 1.49 -3.54 -1.59
C MET A 447 1.05 -2.08 -1.55
N PRO A 448 1.93 -1.13 -1.88
CA PRO A 448 1.56 0.29 -2.03
C PRO A 448 0.50 0.51 -3.09
N ASP A 449 0.65 -0.11 -4.24
CA ASP A 449 -0.31 -0.13 -5.33
C ASP A 449 -0.16 -1.44 -6.12
N PRO A 450 -1.25 -2.00 -6.70
CA PRO A 450 -1.19 -3.27 -7.42
C PRO A 450 -0.53 -3.20 -8.80
N TRP A 451 -0.38 -2.02 -9.39
CA TRP A 451 0.22 -1.84 -10.71
C TRP A 451 1.45 -0.93 -10.72
N GLU A 452 1.38 0.30 -10.19
CA GLU A 452 2.47 1.26 -10.19
C GLU A 452 3.59 0.81 -9.24
N TYR A 453 3.22 0.37 -8.03
CA TYR A 453 4.18 -0.02 -6.98
C TYR A 453 3.89 -1.42 -6.43
N PRO A 454 3.92 -2.50 -7.28
CA PRO A 454 3.64 -3.86 -6.85
C PRO A 454 4.85 -4.51 -6.17
N TRP A 455 5.39 -3.85 -5.14
CA TRP A 455 6.60 -4.30 -4.45
C TRP A 455 6.61 -3.96 -2.96
N TYR A 456 7.64 -4.40 -2.26
CA TYR A 456 7.88 -4.12 -0.85
C TYR A 456 8.07 -2.62 -0.63
N ALA A 457 7.31 -2.02 0.32
CA ALA A 457 7.48 -0.65 0.78
C ALA A 457 7.16 -0.54 2.27
N ALA A 458 8.15 -0.15 3.06
CA ALA A 458 8.10 -0.34 4.50
C ALA A 458 7.15 0.61 5.23
N TRP A 459 7.19 1.92 4.95
CA TRP A 459 6.35 2.86 5.68
C TRP A 459 4.92 2.89 5.18
N ASP A 460 4.71 2.64 3.90
CA ASP A 460 3.37 2.47 3.29
C ASP A 460 2.59 1.38 4.03
N LEU A 461 3.21 0.21 4.19
CA LEU A 461 2.61 -0.93 4.89
C LEU A 461 2.19 -0.57 6.32
N ALA A 462 2.96 0.25 7.03
CA ALA A 462 2.63 0.67 8.38
C ALA A 462 1.31 1.46 8.41
N PHE A 463 1.07 2.35 7.44
CA PHE A 463 -0.20 3.07 7.29
C PHE A 463 -1.34 2.15 6.86
N HIS A 464 -1.10 1.23 5.93
CA HIS A 464 -2.09 0.24 5.50
C HIS A 464 -2.63 -0.56 6.70
N CYS A 465 -1.74 -0.97 7.63
CA CYS A 465 -2.11 -1.75 8.79
C CYS A 465 -3.15 -1.06 9.68
N VAL A 466 -3.20 0.26 9.72
CA VAL A 466 -4.21 1.01 10.48
C VAL A 466 -5.61 0.76 9.92
N SER A 467 -5.80 0.94 8.61
CA SER A 467 -7.10 0.68 7.97
C SER A 467 -7.43 -0.81 7.92
N ILE A 468 -6.45 -1.68 7.65
CA ILE A 468 -6.63 -3.14 7.66
C ILE A 468 -7.11 -3.62 9.03
N ALA A 469 -6.57 -3.08 10.13
CA ALA A 469 -6.94 -3.49 11.49
C ALA A 469 -8.42 -3.27 11.81
N ARG A 470 -9.13 -2.37 11.10
CA ARG A 470 -10.58 -2.17 11.25
C ARG A 470 -11.40 -3.39 10.85
N VAL A 471 -10.86 -4.22 9.95
CA VAL A 471 -11.57 -5.38 9.38
C VAL A 471 -10.81 -6.69 9.60
N ASP A 472 -9.49 -6.67 9.67
CA ASP A 472 -8.61 -7.85 9.83
C ASP A 472 -7.39 -7.52 10.73
N PRO A 473 -7.60 -7.36 12.06
CA PRO A 473 -6.50 -7.03 12.97
C PRO A 473 -5.44 -8.13 13.04
N GLY A 474 -5.81 -9.39 12.80
CA GLY A 474 -4.86 -10.51 12.74
C GLY A 474 -3.84 -10.31 11.64
N PHE A 475 -4.28 -10.08 10.41
CA PHE A 475 -3.39 -9.82 9.28
C PHE A 475 -2.57 -8.54 9.46
N ALA A 476 -3.17 -7.45 9.98
CA ALA A 476 -2.44 -6.21 10.25
C ALA A 476 -1.27 -6.40 11.22
N LYS A 477 -1.48 -7.15 12.31
CA LYS A 477 -0.41 -7.51 13.26
C LYS A 477 0.68 -8.37 12.62
N GLU A 478 0.28 -9.36 11.80
CA GLU A 478 1.22 -10.22 11.08
C GLU A 478 2.09 -9.41 10.12
N GLN A 479 1.52 -8.43 9.41
CA GLN A 479 2.26 -7.56 8.50
C GLN A 479 3.31 -6.71 9.24
N ILE A 480 2.97 -6.09 10.36
CA ILE A 480 3.94 -5.34 11.18
C ILE A 480 5.04 -6.27 11.67
N LEU A 481 4.69 -7.44 12.21
CA LEU A 481 5.68 -8.42 12.68
C LEU A 481 6.54 -8.97 11.54
N LEU A 482 5.98 -9.10 10.33
CA LEU A 482 6.67 -9.60 9.16
C LEU A 482 7.86 -8.70 8.80
N LEU A 483 7.65 -7.38 8.73
CA LEU A 483 8.70 -6.41 8.42
C LEU A 483 9.81 -6.36 9.49
N LEU A 484 9.53 -6.84 10.69
CA LEU A 484 10.48 -6.90 11.80
C LEU A 484 11.20 -8.25 11.91
N ARG A 485 10.93 -9.19 11.00
CA ARG A 485 11.64 -10.49 10.93
C ARG A 485 12.98 -10.34 10.23
N GLU A 486 13.87 -11.30 10.49
CA GLU A 486 15.27 -11.32 10.07
C GLU A 486 15.48 -11.28 8.54
N TRP A 487 14.46 -11.53 7.75
CA TRP A 487 14.51 -11.46 6.29
C TRP A 487 13.91 -10.19 5.68
N TYR A 488 13.43 -9.26 6.53
CA TYR A 488 13.06 -7.89 6.16
C TYR A 488 13.81 -6.85 6.99
N LEU A 489 14.09 -7.14 8.26
CA LEU A 489 14.92 -6.31 9.14
C LEU A 489 16.39 -6.71 8.95
N HIS A 490 17.20 -5.81 8.44
CA HIS A 490 18.64 -6.06 8.27
C HIS A 490 19.30 -6.37 9.62
N PRO A 491 20.32 -7.27 9.68
CA PRO A 491 21.00 -7.63 10.95
C PRO A 491 21.58 -6.46 11.72
N ASN A 492 21.87 -5.31 11.06
CA ASN A 492 22.32 -4.10 11.74
C ASN A 492 21.18 -3.30 12.43
N GLY A 493 19.92 -3.72 12.28
CA GLY A 493 18.73 -3.06 12.83
C GLY A 493 18.00 -2.14 11.86
N GLN A 494 18.49 -1.94 10.63
CA GLN A 494 17.82 -1.14 9.60
C GLN A 494 16.59 -1.86 9.05
N ILE A 495 15.49 -1.12 8.87
CA ILE A 495 14.36 -1.52 8.04
C ILE A 495 14.56 -0.83 6.68
N PRO A 496 14.86 -1.55 5.59
CA PRO A 496 14.97 -0.95 4.27
C PRO A 496 13.66 -0.32 3.83
N ALA A 497 13.72 0.77 3.09
CA ALA A 497 12.53 1.48 2.62
C ALA A 497 11.73 0.65 1.62
N TYR A 498 12.39 0.04 0.64
CA TYR A 498 11.79 -0.70 -0.49
C TYR A 498 12.80 -1.66 -1.12
N GLU A 499 12.36 -2.42 -2.13
CA GLU A 499 13.20 -3.44 -2.76
C GLU A 499 14.22 -2.90 -3.78
N TRP A 500 14.08 -1.65 -4.23
CA TRP A 500 15.00 -1.08 -5.21
C TRP A 500 16.43 -0.93 -4.65
N ALA A 501 16.55 -0.35 -3.46
CA ALA A 501 17.85 -0.21 -2.78
C ALA A 501 17.68 -0.38 -1.27
N PHE A 502 18.30 -1.42 -0.70
CA PHE A 502 18.20 -1.70 0.75
C PHE A 502 19.01 -0.71 1.61
N GLY A 503 19.76 0.19 1.01
CA GLY A 503 20.42 1.30 1.71
C GLY A 503 19.49 2.44 2.09
N ASP A 504 18.37 2.57 1.41
CA ASP A 504 17.41 3.64 1.62
C ASP A 504 16.51 3.37 2.82
N VAL A 505 16.01 4.44 3.43
CA VAL A 505 15.19 4.36 4.63
C VAL A 505 13.96 5.27 4.53
N ASN A 506 12.89 4.88 5.21
CA ASN A 506 11.70 5.71 5.41
C ASN A 506 11.63 6.23 6.85
N PRO A 507 10.74 7.21 7.13
CA PRO A 507 10.43 7.61 8.50
C PRO A 507 10.04 6.43 9.39
N PRO A 508 10.47 6.40 10.67
CA PRO A 508 10.25 5.26 11.57
C PRO A 508 8.84 5.25 12.16
N VAL A 509 7.82 4.92 11.37
CA VAL A 509 6.39 4.94 11.75
C VAL A 509 5.87 3.60 12.31
N HIS A 510 6.68 2.56 12.34
CA HIS A 510 6.23 1.20 12.72
C HIS A 510 5.76 1.10 14.18
N ALA A 511 6.38 1.83 15.12
CA ALA A 511 5.95 1.86 16.52
C ALA A 511 4.57 2.53 16.66
N TRP A 512 4.35 3.63 15.95
CA TRP A 512 3.06 4.31 15.89
C TRP A 512 1.97 3.38 15.32
N ALA A 513 2.25 2.74 14.19
CA ALA A 513 1.31 1.81 13.57
C ALA A 513 0.98 0.62 14.48
N ALA A 514 1.99 0.06 15.16
CA ALA A 514 1.77 -1.04 16.11
C ALA A 514 0.87 -0.64 17.29
N LEU A 515 1.05 0.56 17.85
CA LEU A 515 0.16 1.09 18.88
C LEU A 515 -1.26 1.27 18.36
N LYS A 516 -1.44 1.85 17.16
CA LYS A 516 -2.76 2.04 16.55
C LYS A 516 -3.46 0.70 16.30
N VAL A 517 -2.76 -0.28 15.72
CA VAL A 517 -3.30 -1.63 15.50
C VAL A 517 -3.67 -2.30 16.84
N PHE A 518 -2.82 -2.19 17.85
CA PHE A 518 -3.10 -2.68 19.20
C PHE A 518 -4.37 -2.06 19.79
N GLU A 519 -4.52 -0.72 19.69
CA GLU A 519 -5.69 0.00 20.18
C GLU A 519 -6.97 -0.40 19.43
N ILE A 520 -6.91 -0.49 18.10
CA ILE A 520 -8.05 -0.87 17.25
C ILE A 520 -8.53 -2.29 17.57
N ASP A 521 -7.61 -3.20 17.87
CA ASP A 521 -7.91 -4.59 18.27
C ASP A 521 -8.33 -4.72 19.76
N GLY A 522 -8.63 -3.63 20.43
CA GLY A 522 -9.14 -3.59 21.81
C GLY A 522 -8.10 -3.53 22.90
N GLY A 523 -6.82 -3.33 22.58
CA GLY A 523 -5.75 -3.01 23.52
C GLY A 523 -5.40 -4.12 24.49
N ARG A 524 -5.40 -5.40 24.06
CA ARG A 524 -5.22 -6.57 24.95
C ARG A 524 -4.12 -7.53 24.54
N ASP A 525 -3.63 -7.44 23.31
CA ASP A 525 -2.59 -8.35 22.80
C ASP A 525 -1.19 -7.84 23.18
N TYR A 526 -0.85 -8.00 24.44
CA TYR A 526 0.46 -7.57 24.97
C TYR A 526 1.62 -8.37 24.39
N GLU A 527 1.39 -9.62 23.97
CA GLU A 527 2.42 -10.44 23.34
C GLU A 527 2.82 -9.85 21.98
N PHE A 528 1.86 -9.45 21.15
CA PHE A 528 2.12 -8.74 19.92
C PHE A 528 2.98 -7.50 20.18
N LEU A 529 2.56 -6.65 21.14
CA LEU A 529 3.25 -5.41 21.45
C LEU A 529 4.68 -5.65 21.95
N ALA A 530 4.89 -6.66 22.81
CA ALA A 530 6.21 -7.03 23.30
C ALA A 530 7.13 -7.55 22.16
N ARG A 531 6.60 -8.37 21.25
CA ARG A 531 7.35 -8.88 20.09
C ARG A 531 7.80 -7.75 19.19
N VAL A 532 6.93 -6.79 18.89
CA VAL A 532 7.25 -5.57 18.12
C VAL A 532 8.33 -4.78 18.86
N MET A 533 8.16 -4.52 20.18
CA MET A 533 9.08 -3.72 20.97
C MET A 533 10.50 -4.30 20.95
N HIS A 534 10.67 -5.61 21.13
CA HIS A 534 11.98 -6.27 21.10
C HIS A 534 12.76 -6.00 19.79
N LYS A 535 12.08 -5.95 18.67
CA LYS A 535 12.70 -5.71 17.37
C LYS A 535 12.96 -4.22 17.14
N LEU A 536 12.04 -3.37 17.53
CA LEU A 536 12.18 -1.92 17.37
C LEU A 536 13.28 -1.33 18.26
N LEU A 537 13.66 -1.98 19.37
CA LEU A 537 14.85 -1.61 20.13
C LEU A 537 16.13 -1.65 19.29
N LEU A 538 16.26 -2.64 18.40
CA LEU A 538 17.40 -2.74 17.47
C LEU A 538 17.33 -1.63 16.42
N ASN A 539 16.14 -1.38 15.87
CA ASN A 539 15.95 -0.34 14.86
C ASN A 539 16.19 1.06 15.42
N PHE A 540 15.71 1.37 16.63
CA PHE A 540 15.99 2.65 17.27
C PHE A 540 17.49 2.85 17.52
N THR A 541 18.21 1.80 17.93
CA THR A 541 19.67 1.86 18.12
C THR A 541 20.40 2.11 16.81
N TRP A 542 19.91 1.53 15.71
CA TRP A 542 20.45 1.81 14.37
C TRP A 542 20.32 3.29 14.02
N TRP A 543 19.14 3.90 14.22
CA TRP A 543 18.88 5.31 13.97
C TRP A 543 19.84 6.22 14.75
N VAL A 544 19.96 6.01 16.05
CA VAL A 544 20.84 6.81 16.93
C VAL A 544 22.32 6.71 16.48
N ASN A 545 22.76 5.52 16.07
CA ASN A 545 24.16 5.31 15.70
C ASN A 545 24.51 5.69 14.24
N ARG A 546 23.52 5.85 13.36
CA ARG A 546 23.74 6.03 11.94
C ARG A 546 23.26 7.37 11.40
N LYS A 547 22.31 7.99 12.06
CA LYS A 547 21.67 9.22 11.60
C LYS A 547 21.87 10.41 12.54
N ASP A 548 22.64 10.25 13.61
CA ASP A 548 23.16 11.31 14.48
C ASP A 548 24.69 11.29 14.45
N THR A 549 25.26 11.72 13.33
CA THR A 549 26.71 11.68 13.10
C THR A 549 27.47 12.66 14.01
N GLY A 550 26.82 13.73 14.43
CA GLY A 550 27.38 14.72 15.37
C GLY A 550 27.29 14.33 16.86
N GLY A 551 26.48 13.30 17.19
CA GLY A 551 26.22 12.88 18.56
C GLY A 551 25.54 13.97 19.39
N ASN A 552 24.70 14.81 18.78
CA ASN A 552 24.09 16.00 19.35
C ASN A 552 22.56 15.91 19.46
N ASN A 553 22.00 14.71 19.23
CA ASN A 553 20.57 14.38 19.26
C ASN A 553 19.70 15.14 18.22
N VAL A 554 20.29 15.63 17.13
CA VAL A 554 19.59 16.03 15.92
C VAL A 554 19.97 15.07 14.79
N PHE A 555 19.02 14.78 13.94
CA PHE A 555 19.15 13.65 13.02
C PHE A 555 19.20 14.09 11.55
N GLU A 556 20.05 13.42 10.80
CA GLU A 556 20.05 13.42 9.35
C GLU A 556 18.94 12.44 8.91
N GLY A 557 17.88 12.92 8.29
CA GLY A 557 16.80 12.05 7.81
C GLY A 557 17.25 11.25 6.58
N GLY A 558 17.40 11.93 5.47
CA GLY A 558 17.65 11.29 4.18
C GLY A 558 16.55 10.29 3.85
N PHE A 559 15.29 10.66 4.09
CA PHE A 559 14.15 9.79 3.90
C PHE A 559 13.75 9.74 2.44
N LEU A 560 13.60 8.53 1.91
CA LEU A 560 12.93 8.33 0.65
C LEU A 560 11.48 8.83 0.75
N GLY A 561 11.07 9.66 -0.20
CA GLY A 561 9.74 10.26 -0.27
C GLY A 561 9.64 11.70 0.25
N LEU A 562 10.53 12.16 1.14
CA LEU A 562 10.56 13.56 1.65
C LEU A 562 11.81 14.33 1.21
N ASP A 563 12.57 13.80 0.33
CA ASP A 563 13.83 14.32 -0.16
C ASP A 563 13.68 15.53 -1.07
N ASN A 564 12.54 15.68 -1.81
CA ASN A 564 12.31 16.79 -2.74
C ASN A 564 11.63 18.05 -2.16
N VAL A 565 11.33 18.08 -0.87
CA VAL A 565 10.73 19.27 -0.24
C VAL A 565 11.70 20.43 -0.05
N GLY A 566 13.01 20.20 -0.23
CA GLY A 566 14.08 21.18 -0.07
C GLY A 566 14.51 21.82 -1.39
N PRO A 567 15.46 22.78 -1.34
CA PRO A 567 16.02 23.41 -2.54
C PRO A 567 16.96 22.49 -3.31
N PHE A 568 17.42 21.40 -2.72
CA PHE A 568 18.22 20.32 -3.31
C PHE A 568 17.79 18.98 -2.69
N ASP A 569 18.24 17.87 -3.27
CA ASP A 569 17.99 16.55 -2.76
C ASP A 569 18.57 16.38 -1.34
N ARG A 570 17.70 16.11 -0.36
CA ARG A 570 18.04 16.00 1.06
C ARG A 570 18.63 14.63 1.42
N SER A 571 18.52 13.64 0.52
CA SER A 571 19.07 12.28 0.69
C SER A 571 20.42 12.08 -0.01
N ALA A 572 20.74 12.93 -0.98
CA ALA A 572 21.97 12.87 -1.77
C ALA A 572 23.15 13.58 -1.09
N ALA A 573 24.32 13.49 -1.74
CA ALA A 573 25.49 14.23 -1.31
C ALA A 573 25.24 15.75 -1.39
N LEU A 574 25.52 16.46 -0.30
CA LEU A 574 25.33 17.91 -0.23
C LEU A 574 26.19 18.67 -1.26
N PRO A 575 25.66 19.78 -1.80
CA PRO A 575 26.39 20.59 -2.79
C PRO A 575 27.64 21.27 -2.21
N VAL A 576 27.80 21.28 -0.88
CA VAL A 576 28.95 21.83 -0.15
C VAL A 576 29.33 20.87 0.99
N ALA A 577 30.59 21.00 1.45
CA ALA A 577 31.03 20.22 2.62
C ALA A 577 30.29 20.67 3.89
N GLY A 578 29.55 19.78 4.49
CA GLY A 578 28.74 20.05 5.67
C GLY A 578 27.85 18.89 6.05
N VAL A 579 26.94 19.14 7.01
CA VAL A 579 25.93 18.19 7.50
C VAL A 579 24.58 18.90 7.47
N LEU A 580 23.54 18.20 6.99
CA LEU A 580 22.17 18.71 6.99
C LEU A 580 21.42 18.13 8.21
N GLU A 581 21.23 18.97 9.23
CA GLU A 581 20.42 18.66 10.40
C GLU A 581 18.95 18.89 10.02
N GLN A 582 18.17 17.79 9.95
CA GLN A 582 16.81 17.85 9.42
C GLN A 582 15.77 17.95 10.54
N SER A 583 14.83 18.87 10.38
CA SER A 583 13.77 19.09 11.37
C SER A 583 12.78 17.93 11.42
N ASP A 584 12.44 17.35 10.27
CA ASP A 584 11.61 16.15 10.22
C ASP A 584 12.35 14.92 10.76
N GLY A 585 13.63 14.72 10.40
CA GLY A 585 14.47 13.64 10.94
C GLY A 585 14.48 13.65 12.46
N THR A 586 14.63 14.84 13.04
CA THR A 586 14.60 15.04 14.49
C THR A 586 13.19 14.88 15.05
N GLY A 587 12.16 15.40 14.36
CA GLY A 587 10.75 15.25 14.72
C GLY A 587 10.30 13.80 14.71
N TRP A 588 10.63 13.04 13.65
CA TRP A 588 10.35 11.61 13.55
C TRP A 588 11.01 10.82 14.69
N MET A 589 12.25 11.14 15.05
CA MET A 589 12.93 10.45 16.14
C MET A 589 12.35 10.80 17.51
N GLY A 590 11.87 12.05 17.69
CA GLY A 590 11.10 12.45 18.86
C GLY A 590 9.79 11.66 18.99
N MET A 591 9.02 11.57 17.90
CA MET A 591 7.79 10.76 17.82
C MET A 591 8.09 9.28 18.10
N TYR A 592 9.13 8.73 17.48
CA TYR A 592 9.52 7.32 17.65
C TYR A 592 9.89 7.01 19.09
N ALA A 593 10.67 7.88 19.75
CA ALA A 593 11.01 7.73 21.17
C ALA A 593 9.75 7.75 22.06
N LEU A 594 8.78 8.61 21.77
CA LEU A 594 7.51 8.66 22.52
C LEU A 594 6.63 7.45 22.26
N ASN A 595 6.55 6.96 21.03
CA ASN A 595 5.79 5.75 20.73
C ASN A 595 6.39 4.52 21.44
N LEU A 596 7.73 4.40 21.48
CA LEU A 596 8.40 3.35 22.24
C LEU A 596 8.24 3.53 23.75
N LEU A 597 8.16 4.77 24.24
CA LEU A 597 7.81 5.06 25.63
C LEU A 597 6.40 4.56 25.96
N ASP A 598 5.41 4.86 25.09
CA ASP A 598 4.02 4.45 25.28
C ASP A 598 3.88 2.92 25.25
N MET A 599 4.55 2.24 24.30
CA MET A 599 4.63 0.77 24.28
C MET A 599 5.21 0.22 25.58
N ALA A 600 6.33 0.80 26.04
CA ALA A 600 6.98 0.36 27.29
C ALA A 600 6.10 0.60 28.52
N ILE A 601 5.34 1.70 28.57
CA ILE A 601 4.38 1.99 29.64
C ILE A 601 3.26 0.95 29.66
N VAL A 602 2.66 0.67 28.50
CA VAL A 602 1.59 -0.33 28.37
C VAL A 602 2.08 -1.71 28.81
N LEU A 603 3.27 -2.11 28.37
CA LEU A 603 3.89 -3.38 28.75
C LEU A 603 4.26 -3.43 30.24
N ALA A 604 4.74 -2.31 30.81
CA ALA A 604 5.13 -2.22 32.21
C ALA A 604 3.95 -2.34 33.21
N GLU A 605 2.72 -2.13 32.76
CA GLU A 605 1.53 -2.42 33.57
C GLU A 605 1.39 -3.92 33.87
N HIS A 606 1.97 -4.79 33.01
CA HIS A 606 1.92 -6.25 33.13
C HIS A 606 3.26 -6.87 33.53
N ASP A 607 4.38 -6.31 33.06
CA ASP A 607 5.73 -6.78 33.39
C ASP A 607 6.63 -5.59 33.72
N ARG A 608 7.00 -5.51 34.99
CA ARG A 608 7.80 -4.41 35.57
C ARG A 608 9.21 -4.30 34.98
N THR A 609 9.71 -5.30 34.26
CA THR A 609 11.01 -5.22 33.57
C THR A 609 11.05 -4.13 32.52
N TRP A 610 9.88 -3.71 31.97
CA TRP A 610 9.78 -2.64 30.98
C TRP A 610 9.90 -1.21 31.56
N VAL A 611 9.90 -1.04 32.88
CA VAL A 611 10.03 0.30 33.51
C VAL A 611 11.35 0.98 33.16
N ASP A 612 12.46 0.22 33.13
CA ASP A 612 13.76 0.76 32.74
C ASP A 612 13.78 1.17 31.27
N THR A 613 13.07 0.40 30.43
CA THR A 613 12.90 0.72 29.01
C THR A 613 12.06 2.00 28.82
N ALA A 614 10.98 2.17 29.57
CA ALA A 614 10.20 3.40 29.59
C ALA A 614 11.06 4.61 30.02
N THR A 615 11.88 4.44 31.06
CA THR A 615 12.80 5.49 31.54
C THR A 615 13.82 5.86 30.44
N LYS A 616 14.39 4.88 29.76
CA LYS A 616 15.32 5.09 28.64
C LYS A 616 14.70 5.96 27.54
N PHE A 617 13.50 5.63 27.07
CA PHE A 617 12.88 6.37 25.98
C PHE A 617 12.38 7.75 26.41
N PHE A 618 11.97 7.92 27.65
CA PHE A 618 11.73 9.23 28.20
C PHE A 618 12.99 10.12 28.15
N GLU A 619 14.16 9.60 28.55
CA GLU A 619 15.42 10.35 28.49
C GLU A 619 15.85 10.66 27.06
N HIS A 620 15.77 9.72 26.13
CA HIS A 620 16.05 9.95 24.71
C HIS A 620 15.17 11.05 24.15
N PHE A 621 13.86 10.98 24.41
CA PHE A 621 12.92 12.02 23.98
C PHE A 621 13.31 13.39 24.52
N ALA A 622 13.65 13.47 25.82
CA ALA A 622 14.05 14.72 26.47
C ALA A 622 15.26 15.36 25.78
N TYR A 623 16.29 14.56 25.47
CA TYR A 623 17.47 15.04 24.77
C TYR A 623 17.17 15.49 23.33
N ILE A 624 16.37 14.74 22.59
CA ILE A 624 15.97 15.08 21.22
C ILE A 624 15.17 16.38 21.20
N ALA A 625 14.18 16.49 22.09
CA ALA A 625 13.33 17.68 22.16
C ALA A 625 14.11 18.95 22.51
N ALA A 626 15.06 18.88 23.45
CA ALA A 626 15.92 20.01 23.79
C ALA A 626 16.89 20.37 22.67
N ALA A 627 17.49 19.35 22.03
CA ALA A 627 18.44 19.54 20.94
C ALA A 627 17.83 20.29 19.75
N ALA A 628 16.55 20.06 19.44
CA ALA A 628 15.86 20.77 18.36
C ALA A 628 15.91 22.31 18.51
N TYR A 629 15.84 22.79 19.75
CA TYR A 629 15.98 24.23 20.07
C TYR A 629 17.43 24.68 20.17
N GLU A 630 18.27 23.92 20.87
CA GLU A 630 19.69 24.24 21.10
C GLU A 630 20.50 24.26 19.81
N GLN A 631 20.16 23.40 18.86
CA GLN A 631 20.82 23.34 17.57
C GLN A 631 20.25 24.33 16.54
N GLY A 632 19.11 24.97 16.88
CA GLY A 632 18.51 26.07 16.09
C GLY A 632 17.59 25.59 14.97
N LEU A 633 16.97 24.41 15.13
CA LEU A 633 15.91 23.99 14.21
C LEU A 633 14.65 24.83 14.37
N TRP A 634 14.33 25.30 15.59
CA TRP A 634 13.23 26.26 15.84
C TRP A 634 13.69 27.68 15.54
N ASP A 635 12.94 28.38 14.69
CA ASP A 635 13.08 29.81 14.42
C ASP A 635 11.98 30.57 15.17
N ASP A 636 12.37 31.38 16.14
CA ASP A 636 11.40 32.06 17.02
C ASP A 636 10.71 33.25 16.33
N GLU A 637 11.34 33.88 15.33
CA GLU A 637 10.75 34.98 14.55
C GLU A 637 9.64 34.44 13.64
N ASP A 638 9.93 33.40 12.87
CA ASP A 638 8.98 32.74 11.96
C ASP A 638 7.98 31.83 12.69
N ALA A 639 8.27 31.41 13.93
CA ALA A 639 7.51 30.42 14.69
C ALA A 639 7.35 29.11 13.92
N PHE A 640 8.48 28.60 13.44
CA PHE A 640 8.51 27.42 12.57
C PHE A 640 9.81 26.62 12.76
N PHE A 641 9.77 25.31 12.49
CA PHE A 641 10.98 24.48 12.45
C PHE A 641 11.53 24.44 11.03
N TYR A 642 12.87 24.52 10.92
CA TYR A 642 13.60 24.50 9.67
C TYR A 642 14.76 23.52 9.72
N ASP A 643 15.15 23.01 8.57
CA ASP A 643 16.43 22.32 8.40
C ASP A 643 17.58 23.32 8.57
N VAL A 644 18.69 22.84 9.13
CA VAL A 644 19.88 23.64 9.32
C VAL A 644 21.07 22.98 8.63
N LEU A 645 21.63 23.64 7.64
CA LEU A 645 22.88 23.23 7.02
C LEU A 645 24.06 23.75 7.85
N ARG A 646 24.81 22.83 8.45
CA ARG A 646 26.02 23.13 9.18
C ARG A 646 27.21 22.95 8.24
N LEU A 647 27.88 24.05 7.88
CA LEU A 647 29.07 24.03 7.04
C LEU A 647 30.30 23.50 7.80
N ALA A 648 31.33 23.10 7.06
CA ALA A 648 32.57 22.55 7.64
C ALA A 648 33.30 23.51 8.58
N ASP A 649 33.11 24.83 8.42
CA ASP A 649 33.63 25.86 9.31
C ASP A 649 32.82 26.11 10.58
N GLY A 650 31.70 25.38 10.75
CA GLY A 650 30.78 25.50 11.87
C GLY A 650 29.66 26.54 11.67
N THR A 651 29.61 27.22 10.52
CA THR A 651 28.56 28.18 10.19
C THR A 651 27.23 27.43 10.03
N LYS A 652 26.15 27.92 10.68
CA LYS A 652 24.79 27.41 10.54
C LYS A 652 24.02 28.25 9.52
N VAL A 653 23.44 27.59 8.54
CA VAL A 653 22.58 28.18 7.50
C VAL A 653 21.18 27.59 7.61
N PRO A 654 20.19 28.31 8.18
CA PRO A 654 18.80 27.85 8.20
C PRO A 654 18.24 27.80 6.78
N LEU A 655 17.66 26.69 6.40
CA LEU A 655 16.94 26.53 5.14
C LEU A 655 15.46 26.84 5.39
N LYS A 656 15.07 28.11 5.25
CA LYS A 656 13.71 28.60 5.63
C LYS A 656 12.63 28.23 4.62
N VAL A 657 12.54 26.94 4.34
CA VAL A 657 11.47 26.33 3.51
C VAL A 657 10.30 25.96 4.41
N ARG A 658 9.18 26.63 4.27
CA ARG A 658 7.95 26.32 5.00
C ARG A 658 7.28 25.11 4.37
N SER A 659 7.58 23.93 4.89
CA SER A 659 7.07 22.66 4.42
C SER A 659 6.56 21.80 5.59
N VAL A 660 5.92 20.69 5.26
CA VAL A 660 5.42 19.70 6.24
C VAL A 660 6.53 19.23 7.20
N VAL A 661 7.79 19.22 6.77
CA VAL A 661 8.90 18.82 7.64
C VAL A 661 9.01 19.68 8.91
N GLY A 662 8.63 20.95 8.83
CA GLY A 662 8.57 21.84 9.99
C GLY A 662 7.29 21.70 10.83
N LEU A 663 6.28 20.98 10.34
CA LEU A 663 5.05 20.67 11.08
C LEU A 663 5.13 19.32 11.80
N LEU A 664 5.95 18.38 11.28
CA LEU A 664 6.07 17.03 11.82
C LEU A 664 6.49 16.94 13.30
N PRO A 665 7.27 17.89 13.89
CA PRO A 665 7.52 17.91 15.31
C PRO A 665 6.26 17.94 16.20
N LEU A 666 5.09 18.38 15.67
CA LEU A 666 3.80 18.27 16.37
C LEU A 666 3.40 16.81 16.66
N ALA A 667 3.75 15.87 15.77
CA ALA A 667 3.45 14.45 15.96
C ALA A 667 4.25 13.83 17.12
N ALA A 668 5.36 14.44 17.52
CA ALA A 668 6.14 14.01 18.68
C ALA A 668 5.48 14.50 19.99
N THR A 669 4.32 13.92 20.30
CA THR A 669 3.54 14.23 21.51
C THR A 669 2.94 12.97 22.13
N THR A 670 2.89 12.91 23.47
CA THR A 670 2.13 11.91 24.21
C THR A 670 1.70 12.43 25.59
N ARG A 671 0.72 11.77 26.17
CA ARG A 671 0.12 12.16 27.45
C ARG A 671 0.39 11.13 28.55
N LEU A 672 1.12 11.54 29.58
CA LEU A 672 1.27 10.76 30.82
C LEU A 672 0.12 11.09 31.77
N THR A 673 -0.78 10.13 31.96
CA THR A 673 -1.93 10.29 32.86
C THR A 673 -1.54 10.11 34.32
N ALA A 674 -2.38 10.61 35.23
CA ALA A 674 -2.21 10.36 36.66
C ALA A 674 -2.25 8.86 37.00
N ARG A 675 -3.06 8.08 36.25
CA ARG A 675 -3.13 6.62 36.37
C ARG A 675 -1.78 6.00 36.07
N THR A 676 -1.18 6.34 34.91
CA THR A 676 0.15 5.87 34.49
C THR A 676 1.21 6.14 35.57
N LEU A 677 1.27 7.39 36.06
CA LEU A 677 2.26 7.78 37.09
C LEU A 677 2.01 7.12 38.44
N HIS A 678 0.78 6.71 38.76
CA HIS A 678 0.44 5.95 39.96
C HIS A 678 0.85 4.48 39.85
N HIS A 679 0.62 3.87 38.68
CA HIS A 679 0.98 2.48 38.42
C HIS A 679 2.49 2.29 38.27
N LEU A 680 3.21 3.32 37.79
CA LEU A 680 4.66 3.31 37.54
C LEU A 680 5.37 4.39 38.37
N PRO A 681 5.43 4.23 39.74
CA PRO A 681 5.99 5.25 40.62
C PRO A 681 7.49 5.50 40.38
N GLU A 682 8.25 4.53 39.91
CA GLU A 682 9.66 4.63 39.54
C GLU A 682 9.85 5.60 38.37
N LEU A 683 9.04 5.45 37.29
CA LEU A 683 9.01 6.38 36.16
C LEU A 683 8.68 7.79 36.64
N GLY A 684 7.67 7.92 37.53
CA GLY A 684 7.30 9.19 38.14
C GLY A 684 8.43 9.81 38.98
N ALA A 685 9.16 9.01 39.71
CA ALA A 685 10.33 9.46 40.49
C ALA A 685 11.47 9.91 39.58
N ARG A 686 11.76 9.15 38.51
CA ARG A 686 12.79 9.50 37.53
C ARG A 686 12.45 10.79 36.77
N LEU A 687 11.21 10.93 36.35
CA LEU A 687 10.70 12.15 35.75
C LEU A 687 10.89 13.38 36.66
N ARG A 688 10.51 13.27 37.93
CA ARG A 688 10.74 14.36 38.94
C ARG A 688 12.22 14.68 39.09
N TRP A 689 13.06 13.66 39.22
CA TRP A 689 14.51 13.84 39.34
C TRP A 689 15.07 14.60 38.14
N PHE A 690 14.69 14.18 36.90
CA PHE A 690 15.16 14.76 35.67
C PHE A 690 14.77 16.25 35.59
N LEU A 691 13.50 16.56 35.82
CA LEU A 691 12.99 17.92 35.82
C LEU A 691 13.60 18.85 36.91
N THR A 692 14.08 18.24 37.99
CA THR A 692 14.72 19.00 39.07
C THR A 692 16.21 19.22 38.83
N ASN A 693 16.90 18.24 38.29
CA ASN A 693 18.35 18.27 38.13
C ASN A 693 18.81 18.72 36.73
N ARG A 694 17.89 18.77 35.76
CA ARG A 694 18.11 19.20 34.40
C ARG A 694 17.03 20.22 33.98
N PRO A 695 17.00 21.40 34.65
CA PRO A 695 15.94 22.40 34.42
C PRO A 695 15.92 22.94 33.00
N GLU A 696 17.05 22.91 32.28
CA GLU A 696 17.16 23.26 30.87
C GLU A 696 16.20 22.46 29.98
N TYR A 697 15.84 21.23 30.33
CA TYR A 697 14.88 20.38 29.60
C TYR A 697 13.43 20.54 30.09
N ALA A 698 13.22 21.19 31.23
CA ALA A 698 11.90 21.31 31.82
C ALA A 698 10.90 22.10 30.95
N GLN A 699 11.39 23.04 30.14
CA GLN A 699 10.56 23.87 29.26
C GLN A 699 9.98 23.05 28.08
N VAL A 700 10.68 22.04 27.62
CA VAL A 700 10.29 21.19 26.49
C VAL A 700 9.50 19.96 26.92
N ILE A 701 9.66 19.45 28.18
CA ILE A 701 9.17 18.13 28.61
C ILE A 701 7.94 18.21 29.52
N GLY A 702 7.41 19.39 29.87
CA GLY A 702 6.67 19.33 31.08
C GLY A 702 5.47 20.21 31.31
N THR A 703 4.63 20.42 30.34
CA THR A 703 3.36 21.08 30.65
C THR A 703 2.55 20.22 31.62
N ARG A 704 2.14 20.84 32.75
CA ARG A 704 1.32 20.19 33.76
C ARG A 704 -0.09 20.73 33.70
N ARG A 705 -1.06 19.85 33.90
CA ARG A 705 -2.46 20.22 34.02
C ARG A 705 -3.17 19.30 35.01
N LEU A 706 -4.27 19.77 35.58
CA LEU A 706 -5.24 18.88 36.25
C LEU A 706 -6.19 18.35 35.19
N GLY A 707 -6.32 17.03 35.10
CA GLY A 707 -7.29 16.39 34.23
C GLY A 707 -8.73 16.56 34.75
N PRO A 708 -9.72 16.09 33.98
CA PRO A 708 -11.14 16.15 34.39
C PRO A 708 -11.43 15.45 35.72
N ASP A 709 -10.58 14.50 36.09
CA ASP A 709 -10.63 13.75 37.35
C ASP A 709 -9.95 14.48 38.53
N GLY A 710 -9.49 15.74 38.31
CA GLY A 710 -8.76 16.55 39.31
C GLY A 710 -7.35 16.07 39.62
N ARG A 711 -6.83 15.10 38.86
CA ARG A 711 -5.48 14.56 39.04
C ARG A 711 -4.49 15.18 38.07
N GLN A 712 -3.23 15.27 38.49
CA GLN A 712 -2.18 15.80 37.62
C GLN A 712 -1.90 14.88 36.44
N GLN A 713 -1.89 15.45 35.26
CA GLN A 713 -1.38 14.82 34.02
C GLN A 713 -0.26 15.70 33.42
N ARG A 714 0.54 15.09 32.54
CA ARG A 714 1.64 15.76 31.85
C ARG A 714 1.56 15.49 30.37
N LEU A 715 1.86 16.53 29.59
CA LEU A 715 2.13 16.40 28.16
C LEU A 715 3.64 16.32 27.98
N LEU A 716 4.11 15.30 27.29
CA LEU A 716 5.44 15.25 26.70
C LEU A 716 5.30 15.64 25.22
N SER A 717 5.96 16.70 24.80
CA SER A 717 5.87 17.20 23.44
C SER A 717 7.14 17.93 23.03
N MET A 718 7.59 17.74 21.80
CA MET A 718 8.67 18.55 21.23
C MET A 718 8.27 20.01 21.08
N VAL A 719 6.99 20.29 20.89
CA VAL A 719 6.49 21.65 20.69
C VAL A 719 5.86 22.13 21.99
N GLY A 720 6.44 23.16 22.60
CA GLY A 720 5.92 23.75 23.85
C GLY A 720 4.55 24.43 23.64
N PRO A 721 3.78 24.68 24.72
CA PRO A 721 2.41 25.21 24.61
C PRO A 721 2.30 26.53 23.86
N GLU A 722 3.24 27.45 24.05
CA GLU A 722 3.26 28.74 23.36
C GLU A 722 3.64 28.55 21.88
N GLN A 723 4.59 27.68 21.62
CA GLN A 723 5.02 27.35 20.27
C GLN A 723 3.92 26.63 19.49
N VAL A 724 3.14 25.73 20.13
CA VAL A 724 2.00 25.06 19.50
C VAL A 724 1.03 26.07 18.91
N VAL A 725 0.61 27.08 19.66
CA VAL A 725 -0.35 28.10 19.18
C VAL A 725 0.22 28.87 17.98
N ARG A 726 1.51 29.22 18.04
CA ARG A 726 2.18 29.99 16.97
C ARG A 726 2.40 29.14 15.71
N LEU A 727 2.75 27.87 15.89
CA LEU A 727 2.93 26.93 14.78
C LEU A 727 1.59 26.57 14.11
N LEU A 728 0.53 26.35 14.92
CA LEU A 728 -0.82 26.13 14.41
C LEU A 728 -1.35 27.32 13.62
N ALA A 729 -1.01 28.55 14.01
CA ALA A 729 -1.39 29.73 13.24
C ALA A 729 -0.81 29.73 11.82
N ARG A 730 0.33 29.05 11.59
CA ARG A 730 0.88 28.83 10.24
C ARG A 730 0.19 27.65 9.54
N MET A 731 0.08 26.53 10.24
CA MET A 731 -0.52 25.30 9.70
C MET A 731 -1.97 25.54 9.24
N LEU A 732 -2.72 26.34 9.94
CA LEU A 732 -4.15 26.59 9.73
C LEU A 732 -4.45 27.86 8.92
N ASP A 733 -3.43 28.44 8.29
CA ASP A 733 -3.56 29.62 7.43
C ASP A 733 -3.85 29.19 5.98
N PRO A 734 -4.97 29.64 5.37
CA PRO A 734 -5.31 29.36 3.97
C PRO A 734 -4.27 29.86 2.96
N ASP A 735 -3.53 30.92 3.28
CA ASP A 735 -2.47 31.45 2.44
C ASP A 735 -1.14 30.65 2.60
N GLU A 736 -1.10 29.72 3.55
CA GLU A 736 0.05 28.84 3.77
C GLU A 736 -0.34 27.36 3.53
N PHE A 737 -0.65 26.61 4.58
CA PHE A 737 -0.84 25.16 4.48
C PHE A 737 -2.30 24.71 4.33
N LEU A 738 -3.26 25.44 4.88
CA LEU A 738 -4.66 25.00 4.88
C LEU A 738 -5.28 25.12 3.48
N SER A 739 -5.69 24.00 2.92
CA SER A 739 -6.47 23.92 1.68
C SER A 739 -7.93 23.55 2.01
N ASP A 740 -8.83 23.69 1.04
CA ASP A 740 -10.20 23.18 1.16
C ASP A 740 -10.25 21.65 1.28
N PHE A 741 -9.16 20.96 0.94
CA PHE A 741 -9.07 19.51 0.86
C PHE A 741 -8.11 18.88 1.89
N GLY A 742 -7.49 19.66 2.77
CA GLY A 742 -6.54 19.22 3.78
C GLY A 742 -5.32 20.13 3.93
N LEU A 743 -4.21 19.61 4.43
CA LEU A 743 -2.97 20.36 4.62
C LEU A 743 -1.99 20.08 3.48
N ARG A 744 -1.50 21.14 2.85
CA ARG A 744 -0.45 21.11 1.83
C ARG A 744 0.90 20.72 2.43
N THR A 745 1.74 20.06 1.66
CA THR A 745 3.09 19.67 2.11
C THR A 745 4.12 20.80 2.01
N LEU A 746 3.89 21.78 1.15
CA LEU A 746 4.65 23.03 1.12
C LEU A 746 3.67 24.22 1.23
N SER A 747 4.11 25.28 1.96
CA SER A 747 3.31 26.49 2.10
C SER A 747 3.10 27.18 0.76
N ARG A 748 1.84 27.57 0.48
CA ARG A 748 1.47 28.36 -0.69
C ARG A 748 2.16 29.72 -0.75
N ALA A 749 2.67 30.21 0.38
CA ALA A 749 3.47 31.44 0.42
C ALA A 749 4.73 31.39 -0.47
N HIS A 750 5.20 30.16 -0.81
CA HIS A 750 6.31 29.97 -1.73
C HIS A 750 5.92 30.03 -3.23
N LEU A 751 4.64 30.23 -3.56
CA LEU A 751 4.19 30.48 -4.93
C LEU A 751 4.74 31.81 -5.46
N ASP A 752 4.49 32.90 -4.71
CA ASP A 752 4.91 34.25 -5.10
C ASP A 752 6.34 34.59 -4.63
N LYS A 753 6.85 33.83 -3.66
CA LYS A 753 8.15 34.06 -3.04
C LYS A 753 8.89 32.74 -2.79
N PRO A 754 9.43 32.13 -3.83
CA PRO A 754 10.24 30.91 -3.69
C PRO A 754 11.41 31.14 -2.72
N PHE A 755 11.76 30.10 -1.97
CA PHE A 755 12.98 30.11 -1.18
C PHE A 755 14.20 29.88 -2.08
N SER A 756 15.25 30.67 -1.89
CA SER A 756 16.54 30.50 -2.59
C SER A 756 17.71 30.59 -1.63
N VAL A 757 18.76 29.81 -1.90
CA VAL A 757 20.02 29.85 -1.16
C VAL A 757 21.20 29.68 -2.12
N THR A 758 22.25 30.44 -1.91
CA THR A 758 23.50 30.31 -2.70
C THR A 758 24.51 29.51 -1.90
N LEU A 759 24.93 28.36 -2.41
CA LEU A 759 25.91 27.45 -1.80
C LEU A 759 27.01 27.14 -2.81
N GLY A 760 28.29 27.32 -2.42
CA GLY A 760 29.42 27.05 -3.32
C GLY A 760 29.41 27.87 -4.62
N GLY A 761 28.69 28.99 -4.67
CA GLY A 761 28.52 29.82 -5.85
C GLY A 761 27.40 29.38 -6.80
N GLN A 762 26.65 28.35 -6.46
CA GLN A 762 25.45 27.90 -7.18
C GLN A 762 24.18 28.29 -6.39
N GLU A 763 23.18 28.77 -7.09
CA GLU A 763 21.85 29.08 -6.52
C GLU A 763 20.95 27.84 -6.59
N PHE A 764 20.31 27.55 -5.47
CA PHE A 764 19.32 26.48 -5.30
C PHE A 764 17.99 27.12 -4.87
N SER A 765 16.89 26.68 -5.47
CA SER A 765 15.57 27.26 -5.21
C SER A 765 14.50 26.20 -5.09
N VAL A 766 13.46 26.49 -4.29
CA VAL A 766 12.25 25.68 -4.19
C VAL A 766 11.05 26.59 -4.12
N GLY A 767 10.02 26.31 -4.92
CA GLY A 767 8.74 27.00 -4.99
C GLY A 767 7.57 26.07 -4.74
N TYR A 768 6.37 26.63 -4.63
CA TYR A 768 5.12 25.89 -4.48
C TYR A 768 4.69 25.27 -5.82
N GLU A 769 4.56 23.97 -5.86
CA GLU A 769 4.12 23.16 -6.99
C GLU A 769 2.94 22.31 -6.54
N PRO A 770 1.67 22.72 -6.74
CA PRO A 770 0.50 22.03 -6.18
C PRO A 770 0.12 20.73 -6.91
N ALA A 771 0.68 20.48 -8.08
CA ALA A 771 0.45 19.30 -8.93
C ALA A 771 1.65 18.37 -8.92
N GLU A 772 1.88 17.64 -10.00
CA GLU A 772 3.05 16.82 -10.20
C GLU A 772 4.33 17.65 -10.30
N SER A 773 5.49 17.03 -10.06
CA SER A 773 6.76 17.74 -10.05
C SER A 773 7.20 18.17 -11.44
N THR A 774 7.55 19.45 -11.59
CA THR A 774 8.15 20.00 -12.81
C THR A 774 9.69 19.86 -12.82
N SER A 775 10.27 19.34 -11.72
CA SER A 775 11.72 19.15 -11.59
C SER A 775 12.12 17.69 -11.75
N GLY A 776 13.32 17.45 -12.33
CA GLY A 776 13.90 16.11 -12.43
C GLY A 776 14.69 15.66 -11.18
N LEU A 777 14.44 16.27 -10.01
CA LEU A 777 15.16 15.95 -8.77
C LEU A 777 14.90 14.53 -8.28
N PHE A 778 13.78 13.92 -8.67
CA PHE A 778 13.40 12.55 -8.27
C PHE A 778 12.89 11.78 -9.47
N GLY A 779 13.11 10.47 -9.45
CA GLY A 779 12.37 9.53 -10.30
C GLY A 779 10.92 9.39 -9.83
N GLY A 780 10.00 9.15 -10.77
CA GLY A 780 8.59 8.97 -10.50
C GLY A 780 7.77 10.26 -10.41
N ASN A 781 6.50 10.10 -10.08
CA ASN A 781 5.49 11.16 -10.05
C ASN A 781 5.41 11.89 -8.71
N SER A 782 6.02 11.36 -7.66
CA SER A 782 5.83 11.86 -6.30
C SER A 782 6.35 13.27 -6.14
N ASN A 783 5.46 14.21 -5.79
CA ASN A 783 5.79 15.59 -5.48
C ASN A 783 5.40 15.95 -4.06
N TRP A 784 6.37 16.46 -3.27
CA TRP A 784 6.16 16.92 -1.89
C TRP A 784 6.23 18.44 -1.75
N ARG A 785 6.14 19.20 -2.84
CA ARG A 785 6.25 20.68 -2.88
C ARG A 785 4.92 21.42 -2.94
N GLY A 786 3.84 20.84 -2.40
CA GLY A 786 2.55 21.53 -2.39
C GLY A 786 1.32 20.63 -2.34
N PRO A 787 1.35 19.41 -2.90
CA PRO A 787 0.22 18.50 -2.86
C PRO A 787 -0.22 18.12 -1.44
N ILE A 788 -1.41 17.55 -1.34
CA ILE A 788 -1.97 16.98 -0.12
C ILE A 788 -1.66 15.49 -0.10
N TRP A 789 -1.02 15.03 0.99
CA TRP A 789 -0.68 13.62 1.21
C TRP A 789 -1.45 13.05 2.40
N MET A 790 -2.10 11.92 2.21
CA MET A 790 -2.93 11.31 3.26
C MET A 790 -2.12 10.96 4.52
N PRO A 791 -0.92 10.33 4.46
CA PRO A 791 -0.18 9.92 5.66
C PRO A 791 0.19 11.07 6.59
N THR A 792 0.75 12.15 6.06
CA THR A 792 1.17 13.31 6.87
C THR A 792 -0.02 14.05 7.46
N ASN A 793 -1.10 14.23 6.69
CA ASN A 793 -2.34 14.78 7.20
C ASN A 793 -2.91 13.93 8.35
N PHE A 794 -2.95 12.61 8.18
CA PHE A 794 -3.46 11.70 9.20
C PHE A 794 -2.66 11.77 10.51
N LEU A 795 -1.33 11.88 10.42
CA LEU A 795 -0.46 12.03 11.59
C LEU A 795 -0.68 13.37 12.29
N LEU A 796 -0.83 14.48 11.54
CA LEU A 796 -1.10 15.79 12.12
C LEU A 796 -2.49 15.86 12.76
N ILE A 797 -3.51 15.24 12.15
CA ILE A 797 -4.84 15.07 12.76
C ILE A 797 -4.75 14.27 14.06
N SER A 798 -3.99 13.17 14.07
CA SER A 798 -3.76 12.39 15.30
C SER A 798 -3.09 13.21 16.39
N ALA A 799 -2.08 14.02 16.03
CA ALA A 799 -1.42 14.93 16.97
C ALA A 799 -2.38 15.97 17.57
N LEU A 800 -3.24 16.58 16.73
CA LEU A 800 -4.25 17.53 17.22
C LEU A 800 -5.19 16.89 18.24
N ARG A 801 -5.60 15.62 18.03
CA ARG A 801 -6.43 14.88 18.98
C ARG A 801 -5.70 14.60 20.28
N ASP A 802 -4.39 14.29 20.25
CA ASP A 802 -3.59 14.09 21.45
C ASP A 802 -3.44 15.40 22.25
N TYR A 803 -3.22 16.52 21.59
CA TYR A 803 -3.25 17.84 22.23
C TYR A 803 -4.64 18.18 22.78
N ALA A 804 -5.71 17.92 22.02
CA ALA A 804 -7.10 18.12 22.46
C ALA A 804 -7.42 17.29 23.71
N ALA A 805 -7.00 16.02 23.74
CA ALA A 805 -7.18 15.14 24.89
C ALA A 805 -6.45 15.64 26.16
N PHE A 806 -5.38 16.44 25.98
CA PHE A 806 -4.68 17.08 27.10
C PHE A 806 -5.26 18.42 27.48
N PHE A 807 -5.47 19.35 26.52
CA PHE A 807 -5.88 20.73 26.79
C PHE A 807 -7.40 20.88 26.93
N GLY A 808 -8.21 19.99 26.31
CA GLY A 808 -9.66 20.16 26.25
C GLY A 808 -10.05 21.52 25.69
N ASP A 809 -11.10 22.11 26.25
CA ASP A 809 -11.65 23.42 25.83
C ASP A 809 -10.77 24.63 26.25
N ASP A 810 -9.72 24.40 27.07
CA ASP A 810 -8.84 25.48 27.55
C ASP A 810 -7.88 25.99 26.47
N LEU A 811 -7.62 25.16 25.43
CA LEU A 811 -6.83 25.60 24.28
C LEU A 811 -7.73 25.68 23.04
N GLN A 812 -8.01 26.90 22.65
CA GLN A 812 -8.72 27.25 21.42
C GLN A 812 -7.83 28.15 20.57
N VAL A 813 -7.76 27.85 19.30
CA VAL A 813 -7.02 28.65 18.31
C VAL A 813 -7.96 29.16 17.24
N GLU A 814 -7.55 30.26 16.61
CA GLU A 814 -8.30 30.81 15.49
C GLU A 814 -8.27 29.90 14.29
N TYR A 815 -9.44 29.54 13.76
CA TYR A 815 -9.58 28.61 12.65
C TYR A 815 -10.71 29.00 11.70
N PRO A 816 -10.42 29.13 10.38
CA PRO A 816 -9.08 29.31 9.82
C PRO A 816 -8.35 30.50 10.41
N THR A 817 -7.03 30.53 10.33
CA THR A 817 -6.22 31.65 10.79
C THR A 817 -6.72 32.95 10.17
N ARG A 818 -6.88 34.02 10.97
CA ARG A 818 -7.44 35.36 10.61
C ARG A 818 -8.97 35.39 10.39
N SER A 819 -9.69 34.33 10.75
CA SER A 819 -11.15 34.29 10.66
C SER A 819 -11.85 35.08 11.80
N GLY A 820 -11.16 35.30 12.93
CA GLY A 820 -11.75 35.84 14.17
C GLY A 820 -12.55 34.81 14.95
N VAL A 821 -12.67 33.56 14.49
CA VAL A 821 -13.43 32.49 15.14
C VAL A 821 -12.46 31.52 15.78
N LYS A 822 -12.68 31.13 17.04
CA LYS A 822 -11.86 30.16 17.76
C LYS A 822 -12.52 28.78 17.81
N HIS A 823 -11.73 27.76 17.64
CA HIS A 823 -12.13 26.36 17.71
C HIS A 823 -11.21 25.60 18.64
N THR A 824 -11.71 24.53 19.24
CA THR A 824 -10.92 23.54 19.95
C THR A 824 -10.09 22.71 18.96
N LEU A 825 -9.02 22.08 19.42
CA LEU A 825 -8.17 21.25 18.54
C LEU A 825 -8.89 19.99 18.05
N ASP A 826 -9.90 19.51 18.78
CA ASP A 826 -10.72 18.38 18.36
C ASP A 826 -11.68 18.76 17.23
N GLU A 827 -12.34 19.93 17.32
CA GLU A 827 -13.15 20.47 16.22
C GLU A 827 -12.33 20.70 14.95
N ILE A 828 -11.09 21.17 15.08
CA ILE A 828 -10.16 21.36 13.96
C ILE A 828 -9.76 19.99 13.36
N ALA A 829 -9.48 19.00 14.18
CA ALA A 829 -9.16 17.65 13.73
C ALA A 829 -10.33 17.00 12.98
N ASP A 830 -11.57 17.26 13.42
CA ASP A 830 -12.80 16.82 12.75
C ASP A 830 -12.99 17.50 11.40
N ASP A 831 -12.78 18.82 11.30
CA ASP A 831 -12.88 19.54 10.03
C ASP A 831 -11.79 19.11 9.03
N LEU A 832 -10.54 18.96 9.47
CA LEU A 832 -9.46 18.43 8.61
C LEU A 832 -9.78 17.02 8.12
N SER A 833 -10.36 16.18 8.97
CA SER A 833 -10.84 14.84 8.57
C SER A 833 -11.94 14.93 7.53
N ALA A 834 -12.90 15.85 7.71
CA ALA A 834 -13.98 16.08 6.77
C ALA A 834 -13.47 16.59 5.41
N ARG A 835 -12.46 17.49 5.40
CA ARG A 835 -11.80 17.96 4.16
C ARG A 835 -11.15 16.83 3.39
N LEU A 836 -10.43 15.91 4.05
CA LEU A 836 -9.84 14.74 3.39
C LEU A 836 -10.91 13.77 2.86
N ILE A 837 -12.01 13.58 3.59
CA ILE A 837 -13.15 12.76 3.14
C ILE A 837 -13.80 13.40 1.92
N SER A 838 -13.90 14.73 1.87
CA SER A 838 -14.54 15.45 0.76
C SER A 838 -13.81 15.28 -0.58
N LEU A 839 -12.54 14.89 -0.59
CA LEU A 839 -11.81 14.51 -1.80
C LEU A 839 -12.56 13.42 -2.59
N PHE A 840 -13.16 12.46 -1.89
CA PHE A 840 -13.78 11.26 -2.43
C PHE A 840 -15.28 11.33 -2.54
N THR A 841 -15.94 12.16 -1.72
CA THR A 841 -17.40 12.24 -1.70
C THR A 841 -17.92 13.22 -2.74
N GLN A 842 -19.18 13.01 -3.17
CA GLN A 842 -19.82 13.89 -4.13
C GLN A 842 -20.15 15.26 -3.49
N ASP A 843 -19.83 16.32 -4.21
CA ASP A 843 -20.22 17.68 -3.88
C ASP A 843 -21.73 17.94 -4.21
N ASP A 844 -22.21 19.15 -4.00
CA ASP A 844 -23.61 19.55 -4.27
C ASP A 844 -23.99 19.42 -5.76
N TRP A 845 -23.03 19.31 -6.66
CA TRP A 845 -23.22 19.11 -8.11
C TRP A 845 -23.02 17.64 -8.53
N GLY A 846 -22.80 16.73 -7.56
CA GLY A 846 -22.55 15.31 -7.80
C GLY A 846 -21.16 15.01 -8.34
N ARG A 847 -20.18 15.89 -8.14
CA ARG A 847 -18.78 15.72 -8.60
C ARG A 847 -17.87 15.32 -7.45
N ARG A 848 -16.87 14.51 -7.73
CA ARG A 848 -15.80 14.10 -6.81
C ARG A 848 -14.51 14.86 -7.15
N PRO A 849 -13.91 15.60 -6.21
CA PRO A 849 -12.64 16.32 -6.46
C PRO A 849 -11.53 15.44 -7.05
N ILE A 850 -11.39 14.20 -6.59
CA ILE A 850 -10.36 13.26 -7.07
C ILE A 850 -10.30 13.10 -8.59
N TYR A 851 -11.42 13.28 -9.29
CA TYR A 851 -11.48 13.15 -10.74
C TYR A 851 -11.21 14.44 -11.51
N GLY A 852 -10.96 15.54 -10.81
CA GLY A 852 -10.61 16.81 -11.44
C GLY A 852 -11.55 17.19 -12.59
N ALA A 853 -10.98 17.37 -13.80
CA ALA A 853 -11.70 17.75 -15.01
C ALA A 853 -12.26 16.56 -15.81
N ALA A 854 -12.00 15.32 -15.43
CA ALA A 854 -12.38 14.13 -16.19
C ALA A 854 -13.90 13.86 -16.12
N GLN A 855 -14.65 14.42 -17.09
CA GLN A 855 -16.12 14.43 -17.11
C GLN A 855 -16.74 13.04 -17.08
N MET A 856 -16.13 12.04 -17.74
CA MET A 856 -16.64 10.67 -17.78
C MET A 856 -16.76 10.09 -16.37
N PHE A 857 -15.74 10.27 -15.54
CA PHE A 857 -15.75 9.80 -14.14
C PHE A 857 -16.69 10.58 -13.23
N GLN A 858 -17.04 11.82 -13.60
CA GLN A 858 -17.92 12.66 -12.81
C GLN A 858 -19.40 12.36 -13.05
N THR A 859 -19.80 12.16 -14.31
CA THR A 859 -21.21 12.22 -14.70
C THR A 859 -21.76 10.94 -15.30
N HIS A 860 -20.90 10.08 -15.85
CA HIS A 860 -21.37 8.88 -16.52
C HIS A 860 -21.89 7.83 -15.51
N PRO A 861 -23.12 7.28 -15.69
CA PRO A 861 -23.72 6.37 -14.71
C PRO A 861 -22.91 5.11 -14.38
N ASP A 862 -22.13 4.60 -15.34
CA ASP A 862 -21.30 3.40 -15.16
C ASP A 862 -19.91 3.70 -14.57
N TRP A 863 -19.53 4.96 -14.37
CA TRP A 863 -18.19 5.37 -13.93
C TRP A 863 -18.22 6.10 -12.58
N ARG A 864 -19.20 7.00 -12.35
CA ARG A 864 -19.25 7.95 -11.23
C ARG A 864 -19.22 7.32 -9.83
N ASP A 865 -19.67 6.06 -9.70
CA ASP A 865 -19.73 5.33 -8.44
C ASP A 865 -18.57 4.32 -8.27
N LEU A 866 -17.61 4.32 -9.20
CA LEU A 866 -16.38 3.56 -9.16
C LEU A 866 -15.27 4.46 -8.64
N ILE A 867 -14.80 4.21 -7.42
CA ILE A 867 -13.88 5.12 -6.72
C ILE A 867 -12.44 4.70 -6.96
N ALA A 868 -11.61 5.64 -7.42
CA ALA A 868 -10.16 5.51 -7.45
C ALA A 868 -9.54 6.05 -6.15
N PHE A 869 -8.35 5.57 -5.81
CA PHE A 869 -7.63 5.95 -4.60
C PHE A 869 -6.22 6.42 -4.97
N PRO A 870 -6.09 7.65 -5.50
CA PRO A 870 -4.82 8.22 -5.94
C PRO A 870 -3.78 8.32 -4.83
N GLU A 871 -2.53 8.37 -5.20
CA GLU A 871 -1.40 8.41 -4.27
C GLU A 871 -1.37 9.70 -3.44
N TYR A 872 -1.64 10.84 -4.09
CA TYR A 872 -1.71 12.17 -3.47
C TYR A 872 -2.68 13.07 -4.25
N PHE A 873 -2.87 14.30 -3.81
CA PHE A 873 -3.91 15.18 -4.34
C PHE A 873 -3.38 16.57 -4.58
N HIS A 874 -3.85 17.18 -5.66
CA HIS A 874 -3.51 18.55 -6.01
C HIS A 874 -3.82 19.52 -4.86
N GLY A 875 -2.84 20.34 -4.48
CA GLY A 875 -2.90 21.20 -3.30
C GLY A 875 -4.04 22.22 -3.27
N ASP A 876 -4.57 22.65 -4.43
CA ASP A 876 -5.58 23.71 -4.55
C ASP A 876 -6.96 23.23 -5.02
N ASN A 877 -7.07 22.13 -5.79
CA ASN A 877 -8.35 21.68 -6.36
C ASN A 877 -8.73 20.24 -5.99
N GLY A 878 -7.85 19.49 -5.29
CA GLY A 878 -8.12 18.15 -4.80
C GLY A 878 -8.13 17.05 -5.86
N ALA A 879 -7.71 17.33 -7.10
CA ALA A 879 -7.58 16.29 -8.13
C ALA A 879 -6.57 15.23 -7.72
N GLY A 880 -6.85 13.97 -7.97
CA GLY A 880 -5.95 12.85 -7.72
C GLY A 880 -4.74 12.88 -8.65
N LEU A 881 -3.58 12.50 -8.14
CA LEU A 881 -2.29 12.53 -8.80
C LEU A 881 -1.46 11.31 -8.40
N GLY A 882 -0.44 10.99 -9.18
CA GLY A 882 0.42 9.84 -8.97
C GLY A 882 -0.29 8.53 -9.25
N ALA A 883 0.14 7.44 -8.62
CA ALA A 883 -0.53 6.15 -8.74
C ALA A 883 -2.02 6.29 -8.42
N TRP A 884 -2.89 5.85 -9.33
CA TRP A 884 -4.26 6.31 -9.22
C TRP A 884 -5.33 5.24 -8.94
N HIS A 885 -5.05 3.96 -9.17
CA HIS A 885 -6.06 2.93 -9.00
C HIS A 885 -6.34 2.60 -7.54
N GLN A 886 -5.31 2.27 -6.78
CA GLN A 886 -5.45 1.82 -5.40
C GLN A 886 -4.17 1.99 -4.61
N THR A 887 -3.86 3.22 -4.22
CA THR A 887 -2.75 3.43 -3.28
C THR A 887 -3.17 3.10 -1.86
N GLY A 888 -2.44 2.19 -1.23
CA GLY A 888 -2.83 1.57 0.03
C GLY A 888 -2.99 2.57 1.17
N TRP A 889 -2.10 3.54 1.33
CA TRP A 889 -2.23 4.55 2.41
C TRP A 889 -3.39 5.53 2.21
N THR A 890 -3.86 5.70 0.96
CA THR A 890 -5.03 6.54 0.68
C THR A 890 -6.31 5.93 1.28
N ALA A 891 -6.32 4.63 1.50
CA ALA A 891 -7.40 3.96 2.22
C ALA A 891 -7.52 4.36 3.70
N LEU A 892 -6.61 5.20 4.24
CA LEU A 892 -6.82 5.89 5.51
C LEU A 892 -8.10 6.74 5.52
N VAL A 893 -8.63 7.13 4.36
CA VAL A 893 -9.96 7.78 4.25
C VAL A 893 -11.05 6.91 4.89
N ALA A 894 -10.96 5.58 4.77
CA ALA A 894 -11.91 4.68 5.44
C ALA A 894 -11.80 4.82 6.98
N ASP A 895 -10.57 4.87 7.52
CA ASP A 895 -10.37 5.07 8.96
C ASP A 895 -10.91 6.43 9.43
N LEU A 896 -10.72 7.49 8.64
CA LEU A 896 -11.29 8.81 8.94
C LEU A 896 -12.82 8.78 8.97
N ILE A 897 -13.48 8.16 7.98
CA ILE A 897 -14.94 8.00 7.96
C ILE A 897 -15.40 7.20 9.17
N LEU A 898 -14.77 6.04 9.42
CA LEU A 898 -15.14 5.16 10.54
C LEU A 898 -14.93 5.82 11.91
N THR A 899 -14.04 6.79 12.01
CA THR A 899 -13.75 7.52 13.26
C THR A 899 -14.67 8.73 13.44
N LEU A 900 -14.83 9.52 12.39
CA LEU A 900 -15.61 10.77 12.42
C LEU A 900 -17.13 10.52 12.57
N ARG A 901 -17.62 9.38 12.09
CA ARG A 901 -19.06 9.05 12.08
C ARG A 901 -19.48 8.09 13.22
N ARG A 902 -18.60 7.84 14.21
CA ARG A 902 -18.90 7.01 15.40
C ARG A 902 -19.94 7.60 16.35
#